data_580d7243d7e7c05c8a45ce74d1ede016
#
_entry.id   580d7243d7e7c05c8a45ce74d1ede016
#
_cell.length_a   1.000
_cell.length_b   1.000
_cell.length_c   1.000
_cell.angle_alpha   90.00
_cell.angle_beta   90.00
_cell.angle_gamma   90.00
#
_symmetry.space_group_name_H-M   'P 1'
#
loop_
_entity.id
_entity.type
_entity.pdbx_description
1 polymer ?
#
loop_
_entity_poly.entity_id
_entity_poly.type
_entity_poly.pdbx_seq_one_letter_code
_entity_poly.pdbx_strand_id
1 'polypeptide(L)'
;MRKVLLPTIIFIAAILLVMRLFYLQIIDDSLKLKSDNNAIKIRYDYPERGYVYDRNGKLLVANQPSYDIMVIPKDVKDLDTTEFCSLLKITKQEFIKKIAKAKIYSPRLPSVFLSQLNKKEYAAFQEVQRMFLGFYIQKRALRDYQVTYGANVFGFITQVNDKIIENNPYYKSGDLIGKQGIEESYEEFLRGIKGVKYIQKDKYNRDIASYKGGEFDTIAVQGKDINLTIDAELQKYGEELMINKRGGIVAIEPRTGEILALVTAPSYDPAILVGRQRSKNYTMLYHDSIAKPLYDRGLLAEYTPGSPFKILTGLVALQEGVIDENTSFVCHHGFSYARGRFMKCHDSGVSILHNGIYNSCNTYFANIYMKTINKYQQPSTGVDVWSNHLKSFGLGQFMGYDLPTGKKGSLPTSKTYKKMYPGWGWDSKTIVSNAIGQGEVLMTPIQLANMIAIVANRGYYYTPHIIKKIKGGVIDKRFRTKHVTTVNKKHFEPMISGLFDVYNLGTAHGLNVEGIEICGKTGTAENFAKINGKRVKLQDHSIFVAFAPKDNPKIAIAVFVENGYWGARWAGPITSLMIEKYIKKKITRIDLEKRMLEGSLQAEYNKYLSKPIIDTLIKTKIELSSKPLSVKPEIKVTQPQIKAKDTSGN
;
A
#
# COMPACT_ATOMS: atom_id res chain seq x y z
N MET A 1 -7.10 76.36 42.72
CA MET A 1 -6.65 75.22 41.85
C MET A 1 -6.90 73.84 42.46
N ARG A 2 -6.53 73.54 43.71
CA ARG A 2 -6.74 72.14 44.28
C ARG A 2 -8.17 71.69 44.38
N LYS A 3 -9.20 72.55 44.54
CA LYS A 3 -10.63 72.17 44.62
C LYS A 3 -11.25 71.74 43.32
N VAL A 4 -10.62 72.05 42.18
CA VAL A 4 -11.11 71.66 40.84
C VAL A 4 -10.32 70.46 40.31
N LEU A 5 -9.05 70.33 40.66
CA LEU A 5 -8.15 69.29 40.14
C LEU A 5 -8.61 67.87 40.52
N LEU A 6 -9.01 67.63 41.78
CA LEU A 6 -9.39 66.35 42.27
C LEU A 6 -10.71 65.81 41.61
N PRO A 7 -11.80 66.63 41.53
CA PRO A 7 -12.98 66.26 40.82
C PRO A 7 -12.75 65.94 39.32
N THR A 8 -11.88 66.70 38.64
CA THR A 8 -11.54 66.51 37.25
C THR A 8 -10.78 65.18 37.04
N ILE A 9 -9.85 64.84 37.94
CA ILE A 9 -9.13 63.54 37.85
C ILE A 9 -10.12 62.37 38.07
N ILE A 10 -11.01 62.49 39.04
CA ILE A 10 -12.04 61.47 39.33
C ILE A 10 -12.98 61.31 38.09
N PHE A 11 -13.39 62.43 37.47
CA PHE A 11 -14.26 62.40 36.29
C PHE A 11 -13.58 61.76 35.09
N ILE A 12 -12.30 62.09 34.83
CA ILE A 12 -11.51 61.47 33.77
C ILE A 12 -11.34 59.98 34.04
N ALA A 13 -11.03 59.55 35.28
CA ALA A 13 -10.93 58.16 35.65
C ALA A 13 -12.26 57.40 35.46
N ALA A 14 -13.37 58.05 35.81
CA ALA A 14 -14.72 57.45 35.59
C ALA A 14 -15.03 57.27 34.08
N ILE A 15 -14.69 58.26 33.25
CA ILE A 15 -14.86 58.15 31.79
C ILE A 15 -13.96 57.02 31.23
N LEU A 16 -12.71 56.91 31.66
CA LEU A 16 -11.83 55.82 31.22
C LEU A 16 -12.35 54.45 31.63
N LEU A 17 -12.92 54.30 32.84
CA LEU A 17 -13.53 53.07 33.28
C LEU A 17 -14.81 52.73 32.50
N VAL A 18 -15.65 53.73 32.21
CA VAL A 18 -16.85 53.52 31.36
C VAL A 18 -16.47 53.15 29.93
N MET A 19 -15.48 53.83 29.33
CA MET A 19 -14.97 53.46 28.00
C MET A 19 -14.34 52.05 27.99
N ARG A 20 -13.62 51.68 29.06
CA ARG A 20 -13.07 50.32 29.17
C ARG A 20 -14.16 49.29 29.36
N LEU A 21 -15.20 49.58 30.12
CA LEU A 21 -16.39 48.71 30.27
C LEU A 21 -17.15 48.57 28.96
N PHE A 22 -17.37 49.66 28.24
CA PHE A 22 -17.98 49.67 26.93
C PHE A 22 -17.20 48.82 25.92
N TYR A 23 -15.86 49.00 25.90
CA TYR A 23 -14.98 48.18 25.07
C TYR A 23 -15.12 46.67 25.38
N LEU A 24 -15.05 46.31 26.69
CA LEU A 24 -15.14 44.90 27.13
C LEU A 24 -16.52 44.27 26.96
N GLN A 25 -17.60 45.05 26.96
CA GLN A 25 -18.97 44.52 26.89
C GLN A 25 -19.56 44.55 25.48
N ILE A 26 -19.15 45.47 24.64
CA ILE A 26 -19.78 45.74 23.33
C ILE A 26 -18.84 45.48 22.15
N ILE A 27 -17.54 45.80 22.32
CA ILE A 27 -16.57 45.69 21.22
C ILE A 27 -15.76 44.38 21.29
N ASP A 28 -15.43 43.94 22.50
CA ASP A 28 -14.64 42.71 22.69
C ASP A 28 -15.55 41.47 22.80
N ASP A 29 -15.93 40.88 21.66
CA ASP A 29 -16.68 39.64 21.59
C ASP A 29 -15.91 38.41 22.11
N SER A 30 -14.60 38.58 22.41
CA SER A 30 -13.79 37.45 22.92
C SER A 30 -14.21 36.99 24.32
N LEU A 31 -14.68 37.89 25.17
CA LEU A 31 -15.15 37.59 26.51
C LEU A 31 -16.55 36.92 26.45
N LYS A 32 -17.41 37.37 25.56
CA LYS A 32 -18.71 36.76 25.30
C LYS A 32 -18.52 35.36 24.73
N LEU A 33 -17.61 35.18 23.77
CA LEU A 33 -17.23 33.88 23.22
C LEU A 33 -16.64 32.95 24.31
N LYS A 34 -15.82 33.47 25.22
CA LYS A 34 -15.30 32.71 26.38
C LYS A 34 -16.39 32.34 27.38
N SER A 35 -17.36 33.21 27.63
CA SER A 35 -18.51 32.94 28.49
C SER A 35 -19.42 31.85 27.85
N ASP A 36 -19.72 32.00 26.56
CA ASP A 36 -20.51 31.01 25.82
C ASP A 36 -19.78 29.66 25.73
N ASN A 37 -18.48 29.65 25.51
CA ASN A 37 -17.67 28.42 25.54
C ASN A 37 -17.62 27.72 26.90
N ASN A 38 -17.83 28.42 28.03
CA ASN A 38 -17.95 27.81 29.35
C ASN A 38 -19.34 27.19 29.60
N ALA A 39 -20.35 27.65 28.89
CA ALA A 39 -21.73 27.18 29.02
C ALA A 39 -22.14 26.17 27.93
N ILE A 40 -21.29 25.96 26.93
CA ILE A 40 -21.57 25.09 25.79
C ILE A 40 -20.62 23.90 25.80
N LYS A 41 -21.18 22.70 25.71
CA LYS A 41 -20.46 21.45 25.45
C LYS A 41 -20.56 21.06 24.01
N ILE A 42 -19.43 20.88 23.35
CA ILE A 42 -19.39 20.35 22.00
C ILE A 42 -19.36 18.82 22.06
N ARG A 43 -20.31 18.19 21.39
CA ARG A 43 -20.38 16.74 21.19
C ARG A 43 -20.25 16.41 19.73
N TYR A 44 -19.30 15.54 19.37
CA TYR A 44 -19.11 15.07 18.01
C TYR A 44 -19.90 13.79 17.76
N ASP A 45 -20.68 13.76 16.67
CA ASP A 45 -21.28 12.56 16.15
C ASP A 45 -20.36 12.01 15.04
N TYR A 46 -19.85 10.80 15.24
CA TYR A 46 -18.90 10.17 14.33
C TYR A 46 -19.63 9.39 13.26
N PRO A 47 -19.41 9.71 11.96
CA PRO A 47 -20.01 8.97 10.87
C PRO A 47 -19.43 7.56 10.77
N GLU A 48 -20.15 6.67 10.12
CA GLU A 48 -19.58 5.41 9.65
C GLU A 48 -18.65 5.69 8.46
N ARG A 49 -17.54 4.94 8.39
CA ARG A 49 -16.64 5.01 7.25
C ARG A 49 -17.27 4.34 6.04
N GLY A 50 -16.94 4.80 4.82
CA GLY A 50 -17.35 4.17 3.59
C GLY A 50 -16.91 2.70 3.52
N TYR A 51 -17.70 1.86 2.88
CA TYR A 51 -17.37 0.45 2.64
C TYR A 51 -16.40 0.32 1.48
N VAL A 52 -15.67 -0.79 1.46
CA VAL A 52 -14.70 -1.09 0.40
C VAL A 52 -15.10 -2.38 -0.29
N TYR A 53 -15.24 -2.31 -1.60
CA TYR A 53 -15.60 -3.42 -2.47
C TYR A 53 -14.49 -3.74 -3.45
N ASP A 54 -14.44 -4.97 -3.93
CA ASP A 54 -13.59 -5.37 -5.05
C ASP A 54 -14.15 -4.85 -6.39
N ARG A 55 -13.47 -5.18 -7.49
CA ARG A 55 -13.88 -4.77 -8.84
C ARG A 55 -15.24 -5.34 -9.27
N ASN A 56 -15.67 -6.43 -8.67
CA ASN A 56 -16.90 -7.18 -8.99
C ASN A 56 -18.04 -6.87 -8.00
N GLY A 57 -17.82 -6.00 -7.00
CA GLY A 57 -18.79 -5.64 -5.98
C GLY A 57 -18.79 -6.54 -4.74
N LYS A 58 -17.81 -7.44 -4.58
CA LYS A 58 -17.62 -8.22 -3.36
C LYS A 58 -17.16 -7.32 -2.23
N LEU A 59 -17.85 -7.36 -1.08
CA LEU A 59 -17.50 -6.58 0.10
C LEU A 59 -16.18 -7.10 0.71
N LEU A 60 -15.21 -6.21 0.87
CA LEU A 60 -13.89 -6.50 1.43
C LEU A 60 -13.72 -5.94 2.83
N VAL A 61 -14.12 -4.68 3.03
CA VAL A 61 -14.01 -3.99 4.32
C VAL A 61 -15.34 -3.34 4.67
N ALA A 62 -15.93 -3.78 5.78
CA ALA A 62 -17.13 -3.24 6.38
C ALA A 62 -16.81 -2.43 7.64
N ASN A 63 -17.85 -2.08 8.40
CA ASN A 63 -17.75 -1.46 9.72
C ASN A 63 -18.39 -2.34 10.78
N GLN A 64 -17.80 -2.33 11.97
CA GLN A 64 -18.41 -2.91 13.16
C GLN A 64 -18.56 -1.85 14.23
N PRO A 65 -19.66 -1.85 15.01
CA PRO A 65 -19.83 -0.92 16.11
C PRO A 65 -18.81 -1.20 17.20
N SER A 66 -18.26 -0.12 17.74
CA SER A 66 -17.37 -0.14 18.89
C SER A 66 -17.74 0.99 19.82
N TYR A 67 -17.31 0.92 21.05
CA TYR A 67 -17.65 1.89 22.07
C TYR A 67 -16.39 2.32 22.82
N ASP A 68 -16.22 3.64 22.95
CA ASP A 68 -15.15 4.22 23.76
C ASP A 68 -15.74 4.77 25.06
N ILE A 69 -15.05 4.57 26.18
CA ILE A 69 -15.33 5.31 27.40
C ILE A 69 -14.57 6.61 27.32
N MET A 70 -15.31 7.70 27.33
CA MET A 70 -14.80 9.06 27.38
C MET A 70 -14.76 9.55 28.83
N VAL A 71 -13.81 10.45 29.12
CA VAL A 71 -13.73 11.11 30.42
C VAL A 71 -13.61 12.62 30.25
N ILE A 72 -14.33 13.38 31.09
CA ILE A 72 -14.11 14.80 31.31
C ILE A 72 -13.50 14.92 32.73
N PRO A 73 -12.20 15.17 32.85
CA PRO A 73 -11.49 15.05 34.11
C PRO A 73 -12.03 15.95 35.23
N LYS A 74 -12.59 17.13 34.89
CA LYS A 74 -13.19 18.07 35.84
C LYS A 74 -14.49 17.53 36.47
N ASP A 75 -15.20 16.66 35.74
CA ASP A 75 -16.50 16.14 36.14
C ASP A 75 -16.39 14.83 36.95
N VAL A 76 -15.18 14.29 37.08
CA VAL A 76 -14.92 13.07 37.87
C VAL A 76 -14.95 13.47 39.37
N LYS A 77 -15.99 13.02 40.07
CA LYS A 77 -16.20 13.24 41.52
C LYS A 77 -16.62 11.94 42.17
N ASP A 78 -16.25 11.75 43.43
CA ASP A 78 -16.69 10.67 44.32
C ASP A 78 -16.62 9.27 43.69
N LEU A 79 -15.52 9.00 42.96
CA LEU A 79 -15.34 7.77 42.18
C LEU A 79 -14.79 6.64 43.05
N ASP A 80 -15.52 5.53 43.17
CA ASP A 80 -14.92 4.28 43.63
C ASP A 80 -14.01 3.71 42.56
N THR A 81 -12.71 3.99 42.72
CA THR A 81 -11.67 3.56 41.75
C THR A 81 -11.49 2.04 41.76
N THR A 82 -11.84 1.34 42.85
CA THR A 82 -11.67 -0.10 42.96
C THR A 82 -12.73 -0.81 42.14
N GLU A 83 -14.01 -0.43 42.34
CA GLU A 83 -15.13 -0.96 41.58
C GLU A 83 -14.97 -0.64 40.07
N PHE A 84 -14.65 0.62 39.73
CA PHE A 84 -14.43 1.05 38.37
C PHE A 84 -13.31 0.26 37.66
N CYS A 85 -12.17 0.05 38.32
CA CYS A 85 -11.06 -0.71 37.79
C CYS A 85 -11.40 -2.20 37.61
N SER A 86 -12.11 -2.79 38.56
CA SER A 86 -12.58 -4.17 38.49
C SER A 86 -13.51 -4.39 37.30
N LEU A 87 -14.51 -3.50 37.13
CA LEU A 87 -15.47 -3.54 36.04
C LEU A 87 -14.79 -3.50 34.67
N LEU A 88 -13.78 -2.62 34.49
CA LEU A 88 -13.09 -2.42 33.24
C LEU A 88 -11.85 -3.31 33.04
N LYS A 89 -11.56 -4.16 34.06
CA LYS A 89 -10.38 -5.04 34.07
C LYS A 89 -9.06 -4.29 33.79
N ILE A 90 -8.91 -3.13 34.45
CA ILE A 90 -7.70 -2.32 34.41
C ILE A 90 -7.09 -2.20 35.82
N THR A 91 -5.78 -1.97 35.88
CA THR A 91 -5.10 -1.75 37.16
C THR A 91 -5.30 -0.30 37.63
N LYS A 92 -5.19 -0.08 38.94
CA LYS A 92 -5.24 1.26 39.54
C LYS A 92 -4.14 2.17 38.97
N GLN A 93 -2.97 1.62 38.65
CA GLN A 93 -1.87 2.36 38.02
C GLN A 93 -2.24 2.83 36.62
N GLU A 94 -2.87 1.95 35.82
CA GLU A 94 -3.37 2.32 34.48
C GLU A 94 -4.44 3.39 34.54
N PHE A 95 -5.36 3.29 35.50
CA PHE A 95 -6.37 4.32 35.75
C PHE A 95 -5.72 5.68 36.02
N ILE A 96 -4.79 5.76 36.99
CA ILE A 96 -4.08 7.01 37.34
C ILE A 96 -3.36 7.59 36.11
N LYS A 97 -2.64 6.74 35.33
CA LYS A 97 -1.93 7.17 34.11
C LYS A 97 -2.88 7.75 33.06
N LYS A 98 -4.04 7.11 32.87
CA LYS A 98 -5.05 7.55 31.87
C LYS A 98 -5.72 8.86 32.29
N ILE A 99 -6.09 9.02 33.56
CA ILE A 99 -6.63 10.28 34.09
C ILE A 99 -5.61 11.40 34.02
N ALA A 100 -4.34 11.14 34.35
CA ALA A 100 -3.27 12.13 34.26
C ALA A 100 -3.09 12.60 32.79
N LYS A 101 -3.08 11.67 31.85
CA LYS A 101 -3.01 11.98 30.42
C LYS A 101 -4.19 12.84 29.96
N ALA A 102 -5.41 12.50 30.38
CA ALA A 102 -6.61 13.28 30.06
C ALA A 102 -6.55 14.70 30.65
N LYS A 103 -6.06 14.87 31.91
CA LYS A 103 -5.88 16.19 32.54
C LYS A 103 -4.84 17.05 31.84
N ILE A 104 -3.73 16.45 31.37
CA ILE A 104 -2.68 17.15 30.58
C ILE A 104 -3.26 17.68 29.27
N TYR A 105 -4.06 16.87 28.57
CA TYR A 105 -4.72 17.30 27.34
C TYR A 105 -5.69 18.43 27.60
N SER A 106 -6.64 18.25 28.49
CA SER A 106 -7.55 19.28 28.97
C SER A 106 -8.34 18.79 30.19
N PRO A 107 -8.44 19.59 31.27
CA PRO A 107 -9.32 19.27 32.37
C PRO A 107 -10.82 19.29 32.00
N ARG A 108 -11.19 20.07 30.97
CA ARG A 108 -12.60 20.38 30.65
C ARG A 108 -13.11 19.71 29.36
N LEU A 109 -12.20 19.33 28.46
CA LEU A 109 -12.59 18.68 27.22
C LEU A 109 -12.66 17.17 27.36
N PRO A 110 -13.58 16.51 26.63
CA PRO A 110 -13.64 15.06 26.58
C PRO A 110 -12.35 14.45 26.07
N SER A 111 -11.88 13.41 26.72
CA SER A 111 -10.74 12.60 26.30
C SER A 111 -11.12 11.13 26.30
N VAL A 112 -10.52 10.35 25.40
CA VAL A 112 -10.70 8.90 25.38
C VAL A 112 -9.99 8.30 26.59
N PHE A 113 -10.77 7.72 27.52
CA PHE A 113 -10.25 7.02 28.68
C PHE A 113 -9.91 5.57 28.35
N LEU A 114 -10.87 4.86 27.76
CA LEU A 114 -10.69 3.47 27.33
C LEU A 114 -11.36 3.28 25.97
N SER A 115 -10.60 2.88 24.97
CA SER A 115 -11.10 2.71 23.60
C SER A 115 -11.52 1.27 23.31
N GLN A 116 -12.46 1.12 22.38
CA GLN A 116 -12.76 -0.12 21.67
C GLN A 116 -13.26 -1.25 22.61
N LEU A 117 -14.28 -0.94 23.40
CA LEU A 117 -14.97 -1.93 24.23
C LEU A 117 -15.68 -2.96 23.33
N ASN A 118 -15.61 -4.22 23.72
CA ASN A 118 -16.46 -5.25 23.13
C ASN A 118 -17.90 -5.15 23.64
N LYS A 119 -18.83 -5.88 23.02
CA LYS A 119 -20.26 -5.83 23.38
C LYS A 119 -20.54 -6.16 24.85
N LYS A 120 -19.81 -7.11 25.44
CA LYS A 120 -19.98 -7.51 26.87
C LYS A 120 -19.50 -6.41 27.82
N GLU A 121 -18.31 -5.83 27.53
CA GLU A 121 -17.76 -4.73 28.32
C GLU A 121 -18.63 -3.48 28.22
N TYR A 122 -19.16 -3.20 27.01
CA TYR A 122 -20.12 -2.13 26.82
C TYR A 122 -21.39 -2.31 27.66
N ALA A 123 -22.02 -3.48 27.57
CA ALA A 123 -23.25 -3.75 28.33
C ALA A 123 -23.01 -3.61 29.84
N ALA A 124 -21.93 -4.22 30.36
CA ALA A 124 -21.59 -4.13 31.78
C ALA A 124 -21.35 -2.69 32.25
N PHE A 125 -20.67 -1.87 31.45
CA PHE A 125 -20.44 -0.47 31.81
C PHE A 125 -21.72 0.38 31.68
N GLN A 126 -22.55 0.12 30.67
CA GLN A 126 -23.80 0.85 30.42
C GLN A 126 -24.78 0.73 31.60
N GLU A 127 -24.85 -0.43 32.22
CA GLU A 127 -25.74 -0.66 33.37
C GLU A 127 -25.38 0.24 34.55
N VAL A 128 -24.09 0.45 34.80
CA VAL A 128 -23.59 1.19 35.98
C VAL A 128 -23.04 2.57 35.66
N GLN A 129 -23.15 3.02 34.42
CA GLN A 129 -22.59 4.31 33.96
C GLN A 129 -22.98 5.48 34.83
N ARG A 130 -24.21 5.48 35.37
CA ARG A 130 -24.74 6.55 36.22
C ARG A 130 -23.99 6.72 37.55
N MET A 131 -23.29 5.67 38.00
CA MET A 131 -22.47 5.69 39.22
C MET A 131 -21.12 6.39 39.00
N PHE A 132 -20.67 6.50 37.76
CA PHE A 132 -19.35 7.01 37.40
C PHE A 132 -19.44 8.38 36.75
N LEU A 133 -19.64 9.43 37.53
CA LEU A 133 -19.74 10.81 37.06
C LEU A 133 -18.46 11.21 36.31
N GLY A 134 -18.62 11.94 35.20
CA GLY A 134 -17.53 12.36 34.36
C GLY A 134 -17.11 11.35 33.27
N PHE A 135 -17.68 10.12 33.31
CA PHE A 135 -17.47 9.12 32.29
C PHE A 135 -18.74 8.91 31.46
N TYR A 136 -18.58 8.75 30.15
CA TYR A 136 -19.70 8.44 29.26
C TYR A 136 -19.23 7.61 28.05
N ILE A 137 -20.17 6.97 27.37
CA ILE A 137 -19.91 6.14 26.21
C ILE A 137 -20.04 6.97 24.93
N GLN A 138 -19.05 6.82 24.06
CA GLN A 138 -19.05 7.34 22.70
C GLN A 138 -19.08 6.18 21.71
N LYS A 139 -20.13 6.08 20.90
CA LYS A 139 -20.18 5.11 19.79
C LYS A 139 -19.14 5.48 18.73
N ARG A 140 -18.45 4.47 18.24
CA ARG A 140 -17.46 4.54 17.16
C ARG A 140 -17.73 3.44 16.13
N ALA A 141 -17.18 3.60 14.94
CA ALA A 141 -17.10 2.54 13.95
C ALA A 141 -15.63 2.10 13.80
N LEU A 142 -15.39 0.80 13.97
CA LEU A 142 -14.13 0.16 13.62
C LEU A 142 -14.29 -0.57 12.29
N ARG A 143 -13.16 -0.88 11.65
CA ARG A 143 -13.18 -1.72 10.44
C ARG A 143 -13.51 -3.17 10.80
N ASP A 144 -14.21 -3.82 9.90
CA ASP A 144 -14.51 -5.25 9.90
C ASP A 144 -14.07 -5.81 8.56
N TYR A 145 -12.89 -6.43 8.53
CA TYR A 145 -12.37 -7.05 7.32
C TYR A 145 -13.11 -8.36 7.06
N GLN A 146 -13.72 -8.49 5.88
CA GLN A 146 -14.47 -9.68 5.47
C GLN A 146 -13.56 -10.74 4.87
N VAL A 147 -12.27 -10.45 4.75
CA VAL A 147 -11.22 -11.29 4.15
C VAL A 147 -9.98 -11.31 5.04
N THR A 148 -9.16 -12.37 4.92
CA THR A 148 -7.93 -12.58 5.69
C THR A 148 -6.65 -12.26 4.90
N TYR A 149 -6.80 -11.68 3.72
CA TYR A 149 -5.74 -11.34 2.79
C TYR A 149 -5.81 -9.86 2.40
N GLY A 150 -4.83 -9.35 1.64
CA GLY A 150 -4.80 -7.98 1.15
C GLY A 150 -4.42 -6.93 2.18
N ALA A 151 -3.80 -7.30 3.30
CA ALA A 151 -3.52 -6.40 4.42
C ALA A 151 -2.75 -5.14 4.02
N ASN A 152 -1.70 -5.26 3.19
CA ASN A 152 -0.90 -4.11 2.73
C ASN A 152 -1.68 -3.24 1.73
N VAL A 153 -2.63 -3.83 1.00
CA VAL A 153 -3.52 -3.10 0.08
C VAL A 153 -4.53 -2.26 0.85
N PHE A 154 -5.22 -2.88 1.82
CA PHE A 154 -6.27 -2.18 2.56
C PHE A 154 -5.70 -1.18 3.55
N GLY A 155 -4.61 -1.53 4.23
CA GLY A 155 -4.10 -0.77 5.35
C GLY A 155 -4.95 -0.97 6.61
N PHE A 156 -4.89 -0.02 7.55
CA PHE A 156 -5.60 -0.09 8.82
C PHE A 156 -5.89 1.31 9.35
N ILE A 157 -6.77 1.41 10.35
CA ILE A 157 -7.07 2.67 11.05
C ILE A 157 -6.35 2.73 12.39
N THR A 158 -5.90 3.93 12.78
CA THR A 158 -5.20 4.19 14.05
C THR A 158 -5.65 5.50 14.65
N GLN A 159 -5.38 5.72 15.94
CA GLN A 159 -5.59 7.03 16.56
C GLN A 159 -4.60 8.04 16.01
N VAL A 160 -5.08 9.27 15.82
CA VAL A 160 -4.23 10.43 15.47
C VAL A 160 -3.22 10.72 16.57
N ASN A 161 -2.06 11.24 16.20
CA ASN A 161 -1.06 11.78 17.13
C ASN A 161 -1.08 13.31 17.10
N ASP A 162 -0.35 13.93 18.03
CA ASP A 162 -0.31 15.40 18.18
C ASP A 162 0.12 16.09 16.88
N LYS A 163 1.12 15.55 16.18
CA LYS A 163 1.59 16.10 14.90
C LYS A 163 0.51 16.12 13.81
N ILE A 164 -0.37 15.10 13.77
CA ILE A 164 -1.50 15.09 12.81
C ILE A 164 -2.53 16.15 13.20
N ILE A 165 -2.79 16.32 14.50
CA ILE A 165 -3.74 17.31 15.01
C ILE A 165 -3.25 18.73 14.71
N GLU A 166 -1.95 19.00 14.87
CA GLU A 166 -1.33 20.30 14.56
C GLU A 166 -1.43 20.63 13.06
N ASN A 167 -1.21 19.64 12.20
CA ASN A 167 -1.19 19.85 10.75
C ASN A 167 -2.59 19.83 10.10
N ASN A 168 -3.60 19.29 10.77
CA ASN A 168 -4.95 19.19 10.19
C ASN A 168 -6.02 19.43 11.27
N PRO A 169 -6.67 20.61 11.28
CA PRO A 169 -7.64 21.02 12.29
C PRO A 169 -8.92 20.19 12.32
N TYR A 170 -9.17 19.37 11.29
CA TYR A 170 -10.28 18.42 11.27
C TYR A 170 -10.18 17.40 12.40
N TYR A 171 -8.95 16.96 12.73
CA TYR A 171 -8.72 15.93 13.73
C TYR A 171 -8.62 16.48 15.14
N LYS A 172 -9.20 15.73 16.07
CA LYS A 172 -9.13 15.97 17.52
C LYS A 172 -8.53 14.76 18.22
N SER A 173 -8.04 14.95 19.43
CA SER A 173 -7.49 13.86 20.23
C SER A 173 -8.50 12.70 20.37
N GLY A 174 -8.05 11.49 20.07
CA GLY A 174 -8.87 10.28 20.05
C GLY A 174 -9.57 9.97 18.73
N ASP A 175 -9.45 10.82 17.71
CA ASP A 175 -9.96 10.51 16.37
C ASP A 175 -9.18 9.37 15.72
N LEU A 176 -9.83 8.71 14.76
CA LEU A 176 -9.23 7.65 13.95
C LEU A 176 -8.87 8.19 12.56
N ILE A 177 -7.75 7.73 12.06
CA ILE A 177 -7.24 8.05 10.72
C ILE A 177 -6.74 6.77 10.03
N GLY A 178 -6.91 6.70 8.73
CA GLY A 178 -6.33 5.64 7.90
C GLY A 178 -4.81 5.71 7.86
N LYS A 179 -4.19 4.54 7.86
CA LYS A 179 -2.75 4.37 7.81
C LYS A 179 -2.40 3.23 6.88
N GLN A 180 -1.52 3.51 5.91
CA GLN A 180 -1.12 2.59 4.86
C GLN A 180 -2.26 2.23 3.89
N GLY A 181 -1.92 1.80 2.67
CA GLY A 181 -2.85 1.30 1.68
C GLY A 181 -3.98 2.27 1.33
N ILE A 182 -5.14 1.74 1.00
CA ILE A 182 -6.32 2.52 0.60
C ILE A 182 -6.90 3.35 1.76
N GLU A 183 -6.78 2.87 3.00
CA GLU A 183 -7.25 3.62 4.16
C GLU A 183 -6.55 4.98 4.29
N GLU A 184 -5.25 5.05 3.97
CA GLU A 184 -4.48 6.30 3.97
C GLU A 184 -4.74 7.12 2.70
N SER A 185 -4.73 6.49 1.52
CA SER A 185 -4.89 7.20 0.24
C SER A 185 -6.26 7.82 0.06
N TYR A 186 -7.30 7.14 0.54
CA TYR A 186 -8.70 7.55 0.37
C TYR A 186 -9.35 7.99 1.68
N GLU A 187 -8.54 8.38 2.69
CA GLU A 187 -9.01 8.80 4.01
C GLU A 187 -10.13 9.85 3.92
N GLU A 188 -9.97 10.87 3.09
CA GLU A 188 -10.94 11.96 2.98
C GLU A 188 -12.31 11.51 2.47
N PHE A 189 -12.33 10.51 1.58
CA PHE A 189 -13.57 9.93 1.10
C PHE A 189 -14.16 8.94 2.11
N LEU A 190 -13.30 8.11 2.70
CA LEU A 190 -13.73 7.03 3.58
C LEU A 190 -14.17 7.51 4.96
N ARG A 191 -13.54 8.56 5.53
CA ARG A 191 -13.80 9.00 6.91
C ARG A 191 -15.18 9.64 7.12
N GLY A 192 -15.80 10.20 6.05
CA GLY A 192 -17.00 11.02 6.13
C GLY A 192 -16.77 12.38 6.79
N ILE A 193 -17.84 13.04 7.18
CA ILE A 193 -17.83 14.35 7.85
C ILE A 193 -18.50 14.21 9.20
N LYS A 194 -17.82 14.63 10.28
CA LYS A 194 -18.37 14.60 11.64
C LYS A 194 -19.55 15.55 11.76
N GLY A 195 -20.58 15.11 12.46
CA GLY A 195 -21.61 15.99 12.99
C GLY A 195 -21.11 16.68 14.27
N VAL A 196 -21.58 17.88 14.51
CA VAL A 196 -21.27 18.65 15.71
C VAL A 196 -22.57 19.05 16.37
N LYS A 197 -22.71 18.78 17.66
CA LYS A 197 -23.83 19.21 18.50
C LYS A 197 -23.35 20.13 19.59
N TYR A 198 -23.98 21.28 19.70
CA TYR A 198 -23.72 22.28 20.72
C TYR A 198 -24.78 22.14 21.83
N ILE A 199 -24.35 21.68 23.00
CA ILE A 199 -25.23 21.38 24.14
C ILE A 199 -25.01 22.45 25.21
N GLN A 200 -26.08 23.14 25.58
CA GLN A 200 -26.07 24.11 26.68
C GLN A 200 -25.99 23.41 28.01
N LYS A 201 -25.13 23.89 28.92
CA LYS A 201 -24.97 23.41 30.30
C LYS A 201 -25.45 24.41 31.31
N ASP A 202 -25.98 23.90 32.44
CA ASP A 202 -26.28 24.73 33.60
C ASP A 202 -25.02 25.02 34.45
N LYS A 203 -25.21 25.84 35.49
CA LYS A 203 -24.15 26.18 36.45
C LYS A 203 -23.54 24.96 37.16
N TYR A 204 -24.23 23.83 37.16
CA TYR A 204 -23.79 22.56 37.74
C TYR A 204 -23.18 21.61 36.69
N ASN A 205 -22.93 22.11 35.46
CA ASN A 205 -22.33 21.37 34.35
C ASN A 205 -23.22 20.24 33.78
N ARG A 206 -24.57 20.30 34.01
CA ARG A 206 -25.54 19.35 33.46
C ARG A 206 -26.02 19.80 32.10
N ASP A 207 -26.21 18.85 31.21
CA ASP A 207 -26.75 19.10 29.87
C ASP A 207 -28.23 19.54 30.00
N ILE A 208 -28.58 20.72 29.48
CA ILE A 208 -29.96 21.29 29.55
C ILE A 208 -30.71 21.01 28.26
N ALA A 209 -30.18 21.52 27.14
CA ALA A 209 -30.81 21.47 25.83
C ALA A 209 -29.77 21.73 24.72
N SER A 210 -30.16 21.58 23.45
CA SER A 210 -29.36 22.07 22.33
C SER A 210 -29.24 23.58 22.40
N TYR A 211 -28.02 24.11 22.23
CA TYR A 211 -27.78 25.55 22.22
C TYR A 211 -28.56 26.20 21.07
N LYS A 212 -29.30 27.29 21.40
CA LYS A 212 -30.19 27.99 20.45
C LYS A 212 -31.09 27.06 19.63
N GLY A 213 -31.66 26.05 20.26
CA GLY A 213 -32.55 25.11 19.59
C GLY A 213 -31.89 24.19 18.57
N GLY A 214 -30.55 24.14 18.53
CA GLY A 214 -29.80 23.32 17.57
C GLY A 214 -29.47 24.01 16.24
N GLU A 215 -29.65 25.33 16.13
CA GLU A 215 -29.39 26.12 14.91
C GLU A 215 -27.95 25.93 14.37
N PHE A 216 -26.99 25.68 15.26
CA PHE A 216 -25.57 25.48 14.92
C PHE A 216 -25.19 24.00 14.81
N ASP A 217 -26.12 23.09 15.05
CA ASP A 217 -25.83 21.66 14.96
C ASP A 217 -25.64 21.25 13.48
N THR A 218 -24.67 20.35 13.25
CA THR A 218 -24.45 19.75 11.95
C THR A 218 -24.65 18.24 12.04
N ILE A 219 -25.23 17.67 10.97
CA ILE A 219 -25.47 16.23 10.89
C ILE A 219 -24.20 15.55 10.38
N ALA A 220 -23.87 14.36 10.96
CA ALA A 220 -22.80 13.53 10.47
C ALA A 220 -23.10 12.99 9.07
N VAL A 221 -22.15 13.11 8.13
CA VAL A 221 -22.28 12.58 6.76
C VAL A 221 -21.40 11.33 6.64
N GLN A 222 -22.03 10.21 6.28
CA GLN A 222 -21.33 8.93 6.10
C GLN A 222 -20.21 9.04 5.05
N GLY A 223 -19.12 8.30 5.27
CA GLY A 223 -18.04 8.17 4.30
C GLY A 223 -18.54 7.53 2.99
N LYS A 224 -17.86 7.86 1.90
CA LYS A 224 -18.19 7.36 0.57
C LYS A 224 -17.67 5.94 0.40
N ASP A 225 -18.52 5.07 -0.14
CA ASP A 225 -18.10 3.72 -0.53
C ASP A 225 -17.17 3.78 -1.74
N ILE A 226 -16.19 2.88 -1.77
CA ILE A 226 -15.24 2.77 -2.88
C ILE A 226 -15.21 1.36 -3.45
N ASN A 227 -15.08 1.26 -4.78
CA ASN A 227 -14.77 0.01 -5.46
C ASN A 227 -13.31 0.04 -5.89
N LEU A 228 -12.56 -0.98 -5.55
CA LEU A 228 -11.18 -1.18 -5.98
C LEU A 228 -11.13 -1.85 -7.36
N THR A 229 -9.98 -1.74 -8.00
CA THR A 229 -9.66 -2.48 -9.23
C THR A 229 -9.25 -3.93 -8.95
N ILE A 230 -8.94 -4.25 -7.69
CA ILE A 230 -8.52 -5.58 -7.23
C ILE A 230 -9.60 -6.63 -7.52
N ASP A 231 -9.20 -7.75 -8.12
CA ASP A 231 -9.98 -8.98 -8.19
C ASP A 231 -9.68 -9.79 -6.92
N ALA A 232 -10.68 -9.87 -6.04
CA ALA A 232 -10.51 -10.47 -4.71
C ALA A 232 -10.08 -11.94 -4.76
N GLU A 233 -10.57 -12.70 -5.74
CA GLU A 233 -10.19 -14.10 -5.91
C GLU A 233 -8.76 -14.25 -6.42
N LEU A 234 -8.34 -13.37 -7.34
CA LEU A 234 -6.97 -13.34 -7.84
C LEU A 234 -5.98 -12.92 -6.76
N GLN A 235 -6.33 -11.91 -5.95
CA GLN A 235 -5.52 -11.45 -4.81
C GLN A 235 -5.32 -12.57 -3.79
N LYS A 236 -6.41 -13.22 -3.38
CA LYS A 236 -6.39 -14.35 -2.46
C LYS A 236 -5.50 -15.47 -2.98
N TYR A 237 -5.72 -15.86 -4.22
CA TYR A 237 -4.96 -16.93 -4.85
C TYR A 237 -3.45 -16.63 -4.95
N GLY A 238 -3.11 -15.39 -5.28
CA GLY A 238 -1.72 -14.96 -5.28
C GLY A 238 -1.05 -15.03 -3.90
N GLU A 239 -1.76 -14.66 -2.83
CA GLU A 239 -1.24 -14.79 -1.46
C GLU A 239 -1.10 -16.25 -1.03
N GLU A 240 -2.05 -17.13 -1.41
CA GLU A 240 -1.96 -18.57 -1.17
C GLU A 240 -0.73 -19.20 -1.86
N LEU A 241 -0.51 -18.89 -3.14
CA LEU A 241 0.66 -19.35 -3.87
C LEU A 241 1.99 -18.85 -3.27
N MET A 242 1.97 -17.73 -2.57
CA MET A 242 3.16 -17.14 -1.93
C MET A 242 3.35 -17.57 -0.47
N ILE A 243 2.51 -18.43 0.09
CA ILE A 243 2.71 -19.01 1.43
C ILE A 243 4.10 -19.68 1.50
N ASN A 244 4.84 -19.46 2.60
CA ASN A 244 6.22 -19.91 2.83
C ASN A 244 7.26 -19.40 1.81
N LYS A 245 6.95 -18.34 1.08
CA LYS A 245 7.84 -17.64 0.15
C LYS A 245 7.89 -16.16 0.53
N ARG A 246 8.91 -15.45 0.05
CA ARG A 246 9.03 -13.97 0.17
C ARG A 246 9.07 -13.36 -1.21
N GLY A 247 8.44 -12.23 -1.36
CA GLY A 247 8.43 -11.54 -2.64
C GLY A 247 7.15 -10.76 -2.87
N GLY A 248 6.82 -10.51 -4.13
CA GLY A 248 5.61 -9.80 -4.51
C GLY A 248 5.09 -10.23 -5.88
N ILE A 249 3.79 -10.06 -6.05
CA ILE A 249 3.10 -10.22 -7.33
C ILE A 249 2.36 -8.92 -7.61
N VAL A 250 2.55 -8.39 -8.82
CA VAL A 250 1.75 -7.26 -9.32
C VAL A 250 1.14 -7.66 -10.65
N ALA A 251 -0.19 -7.63 -10.73
CA ALA A 251 -0.93 -7.88 -11.95
C ALA A 251 -1.73 -6.63 -12.34
N ILE A 252 -1.64 -6.22 -13.61
CA ILE A 252 -2.24 -5.00 -14.16
C ILE A 252 -3.08 -5.39 -15.38
N GLU A 253 -4.23 -4.77 -15.57
CA GLU A 253 -4.98 -4.79 -16.81
C GLU A 253 -4.34 -3.80 -17.80
N PRO A 254 -3.69 -4.27 -18.89
CA PRO A 254 -2.85 -3.41 -19.72
C PRO A 254 -3.60 -2.20 -20.33
N ARG A 255 -4.85 -2.41 -20.71
CA ARG A 255 -5.66 -1.41 -21.43
C ARG A 255 -6.16 -0.26 -20.56
N THR A 256 -6.20 -0.43 -19.24
CA THR A 256 -6.75 0.55 -18.31
C THR A 256 -5.74 1.03 -17.29
N GLY A 257 -4.69 0.25 -17.00
CA GLY A 257 -3.79 0.47 -15.88
C GLY A 257 -4.35 0.00 -14.52
N GLU A 258 -5.55 -0.60 -14.51
CA GLU A 258 -6.17 -1.13 -13.29
C GLU A 258 -5.30 -2.24 -12.67
N ILE A 259 -4.96 -2.11 -11.37
CA ILE A 259 -4.23 -3.13 -10.62
C ILE A 259 -5.21 -4.24 -10.26
N LEU A 260 -5.01 -5.44 -10.81
CA LEU A 260 -5.85 -6.62 -10.60
C LEU A 260 -5.49 -7.38 -9.32
N ALA A 261 -4.20 -7.41 -8.99
CA ALA A 261 -3.67 -7.98 -7.76
C ALA A 261 -2.37 -7.27 -7.36
N LEU A 262 -2.21 -7.06 -6.06
CA LEU A 262 -1.00 -6.49 -5.44
C LEU A 262 -0.67 -7.32 -4.21
N VAL A 263 0.16 -8.35 -4.40
CA VAL A 263 0.51 -9.31 -3.36
C VAL A 263 1.87 -8.99 -2.77
N THR A 264 1.92 -8.96 -1.47
CA THR A 264 3.17 -8.92 -0.68
C THR A 264 3.25 -10.16 0.19
N ALA A 265 4.35 -10.86 0.13
CA ALA A 265 4.61 -12.03 0.96
C ALA A 265 5.93 -11.88 1.75
N PRO A 266 5.94 -12.28 3.02
CA PRO A 266 4.80 -12.75 3.82
C PRO A 266 3.73 -11.68 4.05
N SER A 267 2.47 -12.10 4.04
CA SER A 267 1.30 -11.29 4.37
C SER A 267 0.84 -11.55 5.81
N TYR A 268 -0.19 -10.84 6.26
CA TYR A 268 -0.83 -11.02 7.56
C TYR A 268 -2.33 -10.79 7.42
N ASP A 269 -3.11 -11.32 8.38
CA ASP A 269 -4.55 -11.06 8.44
C ASP A 269 -4.80 -9.60 8.86
N PRO A 270 -5.47 -8.77 8.03
CA PRO A 270 -5.73 -7.37 8.35
C PRO A 270 -6.55 -7.19 9.66
N ALA A 271 -7.35 -8.17 10.05
CA ALA A 271 -8.16 -8.13 11.27
C ALA A 271 -7.32 -8.05 12.55
N ILE A 272 -6.06 -8.51 12.56
CA ILE A 272 -5.20 -8.41 13.74
C ILE A 272 -4.81 -6.97 14.09
N LEU A 273 -4.94 -6.04 13.14
CA LEU A 273 -4.70 -4.61 13.35
C LEU A 273 -5.99 -3.83 13.69
N VAL A 274 -7.03 -4.52 14.15
CA VAL A 274 -8.27 -3.93 14.64
C VAL A 274 -8.36 -4.12 16.17
N GLY A 275 -8.96 -3.17 16.86
CA GLY A 275 -9.26 -3.29 18.27
C GLY A 275 -8.07 -3.01 19.19
N ARG A 276 -8.23 -3.32 20.48
CA ARG A 276 -7.26 -3.00 21.56
C ARG A 276 -5.89 -3.64 21.35
N GLN A 277 -5.84 -4.82 20.73
CA GLN A 277 -4.59 -5.55 20.49
C GLN A 277 -3.79 -4.96 19.32
N ARG A 278 -4.36 -4.01 18.56
CA ARG A 278 -3.71 -3.41 17.39
C ARG A 278 -2.28 -2.96 17.66
N SER A 279 -2.05 -2.21 18.75
CA SER A 279 -0.71 -1.67 19.03
C SER A 279 0.30 -2.77 19.33
N LYS A 280 -0.10 -3.80 20.10
CA LYS A 280 0.74 -4.97 20.39
C LYS A 280 1.06 -5.73 19.10
N ASN A 281 0.04 -6.03 18.31
CA ASN A 281 0.18 -6.76 17.05
C ASN A 281 1.02 -5.97 16.02
N TYR A 282 0.80 -4.65 15.93
CA TYR A 282 1.61 -3.79 15.06
C TYR A 282 3.08 -3.80 15.47
N THR A 283 3.38 -3.68 16.77
CA THR A 283 4.75 -3.73 17.29
C THR A 283 5.41 -5.07 16.95
N MET A 284 4.68 -6.17 17.09
CA MET A 284 5.18 -7.51 16.73
C MET A 284 5.50 -7.61 15.23
N LEU A 285 4.57 -7.18 14.35
CA LEU A 285 4.80 -7.17 12.89
C LEU A 285 5.95 -6.22 12.49
N TYR A 286 6.07 -5.08 13.16
CA TYR A 286 7.10 -4.09 12.90
C TYR A 286 8.51 -4.58 13.26
N HIS A 287 8.64 -5.29 14.39
CA HIS A 287 9.92 -5.84 14.84
C HIS A 287 10.30 -7.16 14.17
N ASP A 288 9.42 -7.74 13.35
CA ASP A 288 9.81 -8.87 12.51
C ASP A 288 10.75 -8.40 11.39
N SER A 289 12.03 -8.29 11.72
CA SER A 289 13.09 -7.83 10.81
C SER A 289 13.38 -8.81 9.68
N ILE A 290 12.89 -10.06 9.77
CA ILE A 290 13.16 -11.15 8.84
C ILE A 290 12.06 -11.27 7.81
N ALA A 291 10.82 -11.44 8.25
CA ALA A 291 9.67 -11.55 7.35
C ALA A 291 9.23 -10.17 6.81
N LYS A 292 9.31 -9.12 7.63
CA LYS A 292 8.91 -7.74 7.32
C LYS A 292 7.51 -7.67 6.67
N PRO A 293 6.46 -8.19 7.35
CA PRO A 293 5.14 -8.32 6.74
C PRO A 293 4.46 -6.97 6.45
N LEU A 294 4.84 -5.90 7.16
CA LEU A 294 4.36 -4.53 6.90
C LEU A 294 5.04 -3.86 5.68
N TYR A 295 6.10 -4.48 5.15
CA TYR A 295 6.84 -3.93 4.01
C TYR A 295 6.21 -4.38 2.70
N ASP A 296 5.54 -3.47 2.00
CA ASP A 296 4.94 -3.74 0.70
C ASP A 296 6.01 -3.98 -0.37
N ARG A 297 6.26 -5.27 -0.66
CA ARG A 297 7.28 -5.64 -1.65
C ARG A 297 6.89 -5.31 -3.08
N GLY A 298 5.60 -5.24 -3.38
CA GLY A 298 5.11 -4.86 -4.69
C GLY A 298 5.49 -3.44 -5.09
N LEU A 299 5.52 -2.54 -4.11
CA LEU A 299 5.72 -1.10 -4.31
C LEU A 299 7.07 -0.57 -3.84
N LEU A 300 7.66 -1.19 -2.81
CA LEU A 300 8.82 -0.65 -2.11
C LEU A 300 10.12 -1.42 -2.36
N ALA A 301 10.04 -2.72 -2.71
CA ALA A 301 11.24 -3.50 -2.93
C ALA A 301 11.89 -3.14 -4.27
N GLU A 302 13.13 -2.72 -4.23
CA GLU A 302 13.94 -2.36 -5.39
C GLU A 302 14.92 -3.51 -5.66
N TYR A 303 14.69 -4.22 -6.76
CA TYR A 303 15.48 -5.37 -7.16
C TYR A 303 16.17 -5.13 -8.51
N THR A 304 17.29 -5.80 -8.74
CA THR A 304 17.84 -5.94 -10.09
C THR A 304 16.85 -6.75 -10.94
N PRO A 305 16.38 -6.22 -12.09
CA PRO A 305 15.34 -6.88 -12.89
C PRO A 305 15.82 -8.17 -13.57
N GLY A 306 17.12 -8.34 -13.78
CA GLY A 306 17.67 -9.48 -14.51
C GLY A 306 17.18 -9.55 -15.96
N SER A 307 17.09 -10.74 -16.52
CA SER A 307 16.77 -10.98 -17.94
C SER A 307 15.45 -10.39 -18.46
N PRO A 308 14.40 -10.10 -17.68
CA PRO A 308 13.27 -9.28 -18.17
C PRO A 308 13.68 -7.93 -18.74
N PHE A 309 14.75 -7.35 -18.26
CA PHE A 309 15.28 -6.08 -18.76
C PHE A 309 15.79 -6.15 -20.22
N LYS A 310 16.15 -7.33 -20.72
CA LYS A 310 16.54 -7.55 -22.12
C LYS A 310 15.46 -7.10 -23.12
N ILE A 311 14.20 -7.13 -22.70
CA ILE A 311 13.07 -6.60 -23.49
C ILE A 311 13.33 -5.12 -23.82
N LEU A 312 13.68 -4.34 -22.81
CA LEU A 312 13.98 -2.91 -22.97
C LEU A 312 15.27 -2.68 -23.77
N THR A 313 16.31 -3.48 -23.50
CA THR A 313 17.57 -3.41 -24.24
C THR A 313 17.34 -3.64 -25.73
N GLY A 314 16.54 -4.65 -26.11
CA GLY A 314 16.21 -4.93 -27.52
C GLY A 314 15.37 -3.83 -28.15
N LEU A 315 14.32 -3.36 -27.45
CA LEU A 315 13.44 -2.30 -27.95
C LEU A 315 14.20 -0.99 -28.21
N VAL A 316 15.10 -0.60 -27.29
CA VAL A 316 15.93 0.60 -27.47
C VAL A 316 16.92 0.42 -28.62
N ALA A 317 17.55 -0.75 -28.75
CA ALA A 317 18.48 -1.02 -29.83
C ALA A 317 17.81 -0.96 -31.23
N LEU A 318 16.58 -1.50 -31.34
CA LEU A 318 15.76 -1.36 -32.56
C LEU A 318 15.36 0.09 -32.82
N GLN A 319 14.93 0.82 -31.81
CA GLN A 319 14.53 2.23 -31.90
C GLN A 319 15.70 3.11 -32.34
N GLU A 320 16.89 2.83 -31.80
CA GLU A 320 18.13 3.53 -32.19
C GLU A 320 18.68 3.10 -33.54
N GLY A 321 18.11 2.08 -34.17
CA GLY A 321 18.53 1.58 -35.50
C GLY A 321 19.94 0.96 -35.51
N VAL A 322 20.45 0.54 -34.35
CA VAL A 322 21.76 -0.13 -34.24
C VAL A 322 21.69 -1.62 -34.57
N ILE A 323 20.48 -2.16 -34.64
CA ILE A 323 20.15 -3.51 -35.08
C ILE A 323 18.84 -3.50 -35.89
N ASP A 324 18.66 -4.56 -36.69
CA ASP A 324 17.39 -5.06 -37.20
C ASP A 324 17.07 -6.45 -36.60
N GLU A 325 15.99 -7.08 -37.03
CA GLU A 325 15.55 -8.40 -36.54
C GLU A 325 16.56 -9.52 -36.85
N ASN A 326 17.33 -9.40 -37.93
CA ASN A 326 18.28 -10.38 -38.46
C ASN A 326 19.71 -10.15 -37.98
N THR A 327 19.97 -9.04 -37.32
CA THR A 327 21.32 -8.75 -36.79
C THR A 327 21.74 -9.87 -35.83
N SER A 328 22.85 -10.53 -36.15
CA SER A 328 23.29 -11.74 -35.45
C SER A 328 24.63 -11.57 -34.75
N PHE A 329 24.82 -12.34 -33.69
CA PHE A 329 26.07 -12.50 -32.95
C PHE A 329 26.28 -13.96 -32.58
N VAL A 330 27.55 -14.41 -32.61
CA VAL A 330 27.88 -15.76 -32.15
C VAL A 330 28.09 -15.78 -30.64
N CYS A 331 27.44 -16.70 -29.98
CA CYS A 331 27.60 -16.93 -28.55
C CYS A 331 28.47 -18.18 -28.30
N HIS A 332 29.54 -18.00 -27.56
CA HIS A 332 30.44 -19.07 -27.08
C HIS A 332 30.27 -19.28 -25.57
N HIS A 333 29.03 -19.58 -25.13
CA HIS A 333 28.66 -19.75 -23.71
C HIS A 333 28.94 -18.52 -22.84
N GLY A 334 29.11 -17.34 -23.44
CA GLY A 334 29.32 -16.10 -22.71
C GLY A 334 30.02 -15.01 -23.50
N PHE A 335 30.23 -13.90 -22.82
CA PHE A 335 30.78 -12.67 -23.38
C PHE A 335 31.95 -12.17 -22.52
N SER A 336 33.14 -12.09 -23.13
CA SER A 336 34.32 -11.48 -22.50
C SER A 336 34.34 -9.97 -22.80
N TYR A 337 34.28 -9.16 -21.75
CA TYR A 337 34.21 -7.70 -21.89
C TYR A 337 35.44 -6.96 -21.33
N ALA A 338 36.28 -7.65 -20.53
CA ALA A 338 37.58 -7.17 -20.09
C ALA A 338 38.48 -8.35 -19.69
N ARG A 339 39.79 -8.11 -19.52
CA ARG A 339 40.72 -9.16 -19.04
C ARG A 339 40.26 -9.75 -17.73
N GLY A 340 40.00 -11.06 -17.71
CA GLY A 340 39.49 -11.78 -16.52
C GLY A 340 38.03 -11.50 -16.14
N ARG A 341 37.29 -10.74 -16.96
CA ARG A 341 35.85 -10.47 -16.74
C ARG A 341 35.01 -11.11 -17.84
N PHE A 342 34.16 -12.03 -17.43
CA PHE A 342 33.35 -12.85 -18.31
C PHE A 342 31.89 -12.92 -17.84
N MET A 343 30.97 -12.61 -18.74
CA MET A 343 29.54 -12.75 -18.51
C MET A 343 29.08 -14.11 -19.04
N LYS A 344 28.81 -15.08 -18.15
CA LYS A 344 28.35 -16.42 -18.54
C LYS A 344 27.01 -16.36 -19.30
N CYS A 345 26.84 -17.27 -20.25
CA CYS A 345 25.60 -17.50 -20.98
C CYS A 345 25.29 -19.00 -21.03
N HIS A 346 24.00 -19.35 -20.96
CA HIS A 346 23.56 -20.75 -21.14
C HIS A 346 23.35 -21.10 -22.61
N ASP A 347 23.25 -20.08 -23.48
CA ASP A 347 23.07 -20.21 -24.91
C ASP A 347 24.41 -20.39 -25.65
N SER A 348 24.36 -20.93 -26.87
CA SER A 348 25.50 -21.09 -27.74
C SER A 348 25.08 -21.02 -29.22
N GLY A 349 26.04 -20.78 -30.12
CA GLY A 349 25.77 -20.65 -31.55
C GLY A 349 25.32 -19.24 -31.98
N VAL A 350 24.65 -19.16 -33.13
CA VAL A 350 24.22 -17.88 -33.70
C VAL A 350 22.90 -17.43 -33.06
N SER A 351 22.91 -16.24 -32.51
CA SER A 351 21.72 -15.60 -31.92
C SER A 351 21.34 -14.37 -32.73
N ILE A 352 20.07 -14.27 -33.12
CA ILE A 352 19.38 -13.08 -33.63
C ILE A 352 18.43 -12.57 -32.52
N LEU A 353 17.69 -11.49 -32.78
CA LEU A 353 16.78 -10.93 -31.78
C LEU A 353 15.78 -11.99 -31.24
N HIS A 354 15.16 -12.72 -32.11
CA HIS A 354 14.12 -13.70 -31.80
C HIS A 354 14.63 -14.82 -30.86
N ASN A 355 15.63 -15.61 -31.29
CA ASN A 355 16.15 -16.68 -30.44
C ASN A 355 16.98 -16.16 -29.28
N GLY A 356 17.60 -15.01 -29.38
CA GLY A 356 18.24 -14.32 -28.27
C GLY A 356 17.29 -14.00 -27.12
N ILE A 357 16.02 -13.67 -27.41
CA ILE A 357 14.98 -13.46 -26.41
C ILE A 357 14.53 -14.78 -25.78
N TYR A 358 14.12 -15.80 -26.57
CA TYR A 358 13.56 -17.01 -25.97
C TYR A 358 14.61 -17.89 -25.28
N ASN A 359 15.87 -17.92 -25.76
CA ASN A 359 17.00 -18.56 -25.07
C ASN A 359 17.64 -17.67 -23.99
N SER A 360 17.25 -16.40 -23.94
CA SER A 360 17.83 -15.46 -22.98
C SER A 360 19.34 -15.26 -23.14
N CYS A 361 19.85 -15.11 -24.37
CA CYS A 361 21.28 -15.03 -24.70
C CYS A 361 21.94 -13.75 -24.13
N ASN A 362 22.82 -13.89 -23.15
CA ASN A 362 23.53 -12.75 -22.56
C ASN A 362 24.50 -12.09 -23.54
N THR A 363 25.18 -12.89 -24.37
CA THR A 363 26.12 -12.41 -25.39
C THR A 363 25.43 -11.49 -26.41
N TYR A 364 24.26 -11.90 -26.90
CA TYR A 364 23.47 -11.09 -27.83
C TYR A 364 23.16 -9.72 -27.24
N PHE A 365 22.58 -9.70 -26.02
CA PHE A 365 22.16 -8.46 -25.38
C PHE A 365 23.33 -7.57 -24.95
N ALA A 366 24.46 -8.14 -24.54
CA ALA A 366 25.68 -7.38 -24.27
C ALA A 366 26.17 -6.63 -25.53
N ASN A 367 26.21 -7.31 -26.69
CA ASN A 367 26.64 -6.71 -27.95
C ASN A 367 25.70 -5.59 -28.39
N ILE A 368 24.38 -5.80 -28.41
CA ILE A 368 23.45 -4.76 -28.86
C ILE A 368 23.42 -3.55 -27.90
N TYR A 369 23.57 -3.78 -26.60
CA TYR A 369 23.71 -2.69 -25.62
C TYR A 369 24.95 -1.84 -25.89
N MET A 370 26.11 -2.49 -26.07
CA MET A 370 27.34 -1.75 -26.39
C MET A 370 27.23 -1.00 -27.72
N LYS A 371 26.60 -1.59 -28.76
CA LYS A 371 26.32 -0.88 -30.02
C LYS A 371 25.45 0.36 -29.78
N THR A 372 24.42 0.24 -28.94
CA THR A 372 23.52 1.37 -28.58
C THR A 372 24.28 2.50 -27.90
N ILE A 373 25.11 2.17 -26.91
CA ILE A 373 25.89 3.18 -26.17
C ILE A 373 26.96 3.81 -27.08
N ASN A 374 27.64 3.00 -27.91
CA ASN A 374 28.74 3.44 -28.78
C ASN A 374 28.29 4.09 -30.11
N LYS A 375 26.97 4.14 -30.38
CA LYS A 375 26.42 4.90 -31.50
C LYS A 375 26.83 6.37 -31.46
N TYR A 376 27.01 6.90 -30.29
CA TYR A 376 27.36 8.28 -30.00
C TYR A 376 28.86 8.41 -29.76
N GLN A 377 29.46 9.57 -30.15
CA GLN A 377 30.90 9.82 -29.99
C GLN A 377 31.38 9.64 -28.53
N GLN A 378 30.51 9.95 -27.57
CA GLN A 378 30.84 9.82 -26.15
C GLN A 378 29.89 8.82 -25.47
N PRO A 379 30.41 7.87 -24.67
CA PRO A 379 29.59 6.92 -23.91
C PRO A 379 28.58 7.61 -22.99
N SER A 380 28.90 8.80 -22.47
CA SER A 380 28.00 9.62 -21.65
C SER A 380 26.73 10.00 -22.38
N THR A 381 26.83 10.43 -23.63
CA THR A 381 25.67 10.76 -24.49
C THR A 381 24.84 9.51 -24.76
N GLY A 382 25.49 8.38 -25.11
CA GLY A 382 24.82 7.11 -25.37
C GLY A 382 24.00 6.62 -24.16
N VAL A 383 24.57 6.70 -22.94
CA VAL A 383 23.87 6.33 -21.70
C VAL A 383 22.69 7.27 -21.43
N ASP A 384 22.84 8.56 -21.65
CA ASP A 384 21.74 9.51 -21.39
C ASP A 384 20.59 9.32 -22.38
N VAL A 385 20.86 9.04 -23.66
CA VAL A 385 19.83 8.69 -24.66
C VAL A 385 19.12 7.39 -24.27
N TRP A 386 19.87 6.34 -23.96
CA TRP A 386 19.34 5.07 -23.48
C TRP A 386 18.48 5.27 -22.23
N SER A 387 18.96 6.01 -21.23
CA SER A 387 18.22 6.32 -20.01
C SER A 387 16.93 7.11 -20.30
N ASN A 388 16.93 8.04 -21.27
CA ASN A 388 15.73 8.79 -21.62
C ASN A 388 14.66 7.91 -22.28
N HIS A 389 15.05 6.94 -23.12
CA HIS A 389 14.11 5.93 -23.61
C HIS A 389 13.47 5.18 -22.44
N LEU A 390 14.26 4.72 -21.47
CA LEU A 390 13.76 3.96 -20.32
C LEU A 390 12.85 4.80 -19.39
N LYS A 391 13.11 6.09 -19.24
CA LYS A 391 12.22 7.00 -18.51
C LYS A 391 10.84 7.07 -19.14
N SER A 392 10.73 6.96 -20.46
CA SER A 392 9.42 6.95 -21.13
C SER A 392 8.58 5.71 -20.79
N PHE A 393 9.20 4.64 -20.25
CA PHE A 393 8.53 3.46 -19.69
C PHE A 393 8.16 3.63 -18.20
N GLY A 394 8.34 4.81 -17.62
CA GLY A 394 8.08 5.08 -16.20
C GLY A 394 9.20 4.65 -15.25
N LEU A 395 10.39 4.31 -15.75
CA LEU A 395 11.51 3.87 -14.91
C LEU A 395 12.31 5.05 -14.33
N GLY A 396 12.93 4.83 -13.19
CA GLY A 396 13.74 5.84 -12.49
C GLY A 396 12.94 7.00 -11.88
N GLN A 397 11.62 6.91 -11.89
CA GLN A 397 10.69 7.90 -11.34
C GLN A 397 9.52 7.23 -10.62
N PHE A 398 8.86 7.99 -9.74
CA PHE A 398 7.61 7.54 -9.14
C PHE A 398 6.50 7.59 -10.20
N MET A 399 5.77 6.48 -10.35
CA MET A 399 4.82 6.32 -11.45
C MET A 399 3.49 7.07 -11.26
N GLY A 400 3.25 7.65 -10.08
CA GLY A 400 2.05 8.44 -9.82
C GLY A 400 0.80 7.62 -9.50
N TYR A 401 0.94 6.35 -9.10
CA TYR A 401 -0.21 5.54 -8.67
C TYR A 401 -0.82 6.08 -7.36
N ASP A 402 -2.02 5.61 -7.04
CA ASP A 402 -2.88 6.11 -5.96
C ASP A 402 -2.71 5.39 -4.61
N LEU A 403 -1.51 4.87 -4.35
CA LEU A 403 -1.14 4.31 -3.06
C LEU A 403 -0.09 5.20 -2.36
N PRO A 404 -0.09 5.27 -1.01
CA PRO A 404 0.65 6.31 -0.27
C PRO A 404 2.15 6.06 -0.21
N THR A 405 2.59 4.87 -0.59
CA THR A 405 4.00 4.46 -0.53
C THR A 405 4.48 3.97 -1.88
N GLY A 406 5.76 4.18 -2.18
CA GLY A 406 6.38 3.67 -3.39
C GLY A 406 7.83 4.08 -3.52
N LYS A 407 8.54 3.36 -4.39
CA LYS A 407 9.91 3.64 -4.75
C LYS A 407 10.02 3.89 -6.25
N LYS A 408 11.03 4.66 -6.64
CA LYS A 408 11.27 5.03 -8.03
C LYS A 408 12.19 4.07 -8.79
N GLY A 409 12.79 3.11 -8.09
CA GLY A 409 13.87 2.32 -8.65
C GLY A 409 15.16 3.13 -8.86
N SER A 410 16.11 2.53 -9.55
CA SER A 410 17.35 3.20 -9.96
C SER A 410 17.54 3.06 -11.46
N LEU A 411 17.75 4.18 -12.14
CA LEU A 411 18.09 4.24 -13.56
C LEU A 411 19.37 5.06 -13.68
N PRO A 412 20.50 4.45 -14.06
CA PRO A 412 21.76 5.13 -14.14
C PRO A 412 21.80 6.10 -15.35
N THR A 413 22.52 7.19 -15.17
CA THR A 413 22.79 8.23 -16.18
C THR A 413 24.29 8.49 -16.26
N SER A 414 24.72 9.32 -17.21
CA SER A 414 26.11 9.76 -17.30
C SER A 414 26.61 10.38 -15.98
N LYS A 415 25.73 11.11 -15.26
CA LYS A 415 26.03 11.67 -13.93
C LYS A 415 26.31 10.60 -12.89
N THR A 416 25.60 9.47 -12.96
CA THR A 416 25.80 8.32 -12.07
C THR A 416 27.22 7.77 -12.23
N TYR A 417 27.64 7.52 -13.47
CA TYR A 417 28.95 6.94 -13.76
C TYR A 417 30.09 7.93 -13.54
N LYS A 418 29.90 9.22 -13.82
CA LYS A 418 30.87 10.26 -13.47
C LYS A 418 31.14 10.29 -11.95
N LYS A 419 30.11 10.05 -11.13
CA LYS A 419 30.26 9.97 -9.67
C LYS A 419 30.92 8.67 -9.22
N MET A 420 30.63 7.55 -9.88
CA MET A 420 31.18 6.23 -9.52
C MET A 420 32.63 6.05 -9.93
N TYR A 421 33.06 6.69 -11.02
CA TYR A 421 34.40 6.61 -11.57
C TYR A 421 35.06 8.00 -11.65
N PRO A 422 35.27 8.67 -10.50
CA PRO A 422 35.89 9.99 -10.47
C PRO A 422 37.36 9.87 -10.89
N GLY A 423 37.78 10.64 -11.92
CA GLY A 423 39.15 10.61 -12.43
C GLY A 423 39.54 9.38 -13.27
N TRP A 424 38.66 8.39 -13.41
CA TRP A 424 38.83 7.22 -14.27
C TRP A 424 37.85 7.30 -15.43
N GLY A 425 38.33 6.96 -16.61
CA GLY A 425 37.43 6.79 -17.77
C GLY A 425 36.52 5.58 -17.58
N TRP A 426 35.29 5.65 -18.08
CA TRP A 426 34.38 4.51 -18.21
C TRP A 426 33.86 4.44 -19.66
N ASP A 427 33.53 3.24 -20.11
CA ASP A 427 33.02 2.97 -21.44
C ASP A 427 31.84 1.99 -21.40
N SER A 428 31.31 1.64 -22.56
CA SER A 428 30.21 0.68 -22.68
C SER A 428 30.51 -0.70 -22.09
N LYS A 429 31.77 -1.13 -22.08
CA LYS A 429 32.22 -2.41 -21.48
C LYS A 429 32.15 -2.33 -19.96
N THR A 430 32.54 -1.21 -19.37
CA THR A 430 32.51 -0.99 -17.92
C THR A 430 31.10 -1.17 -17.35
N ILE A 431 30.07 -0.77 -18.11
CA ILE A 431 28.67 -0.75 -17.70
C ILE A 431 27.81 -1.81 -18.38
N VAL A 432 28.42 -2.80 -19.04
CA VAL A 432 27.72 -3.81 -19.87
C VAL A 432 26.73 -4.67 -19.06
N SER A 433 26.87 -4.76 -17.75
CA SER A 433 25.94 -5.49 -16.88
C SER A 433 24.50 -4.95 -16.97
N ASN A 434 24.33 -3.67 -17.29
CA ASN A 434 23.00 -3.10 -17.50
C ASN A 434 22.25 -3.75 -18.68
N ALA A 435 22.97 -4.28 -19.67
CA ALA A 435 22.37 -4.96 -20.83
C ALA A 435 21.39 -6.06 -20.44
N ILE A 436 21.67 -6.73 -19.33
CA ILE A 436 20.92 -7.89 -18.83
C ILE A 436 20.17 -7.59 -17.50
N GLY A 437 20.00 -6.30 -17.17
CA GLY A 437 19.29 -5.87 -15.98
C GLY A 437 20.02 -6.18 -14.68
N GLN A 438 21.35 -6.19 -14.71
CA GLN A 438 22.23 -6.25 -13.55
C GLN A 438 22.93 -4.89 -13.38
N GLY A 439 23.81 -4.75 -12.41
CA GLY A 439 24.55 -3.50 -12.19
C GLY A 439 23.70 -2.48 -11.40
N GLU A 440 23.60 -1.25 -11.94
CA GLU A 440 23.01 -0.10 -11.25
C GLU A 440 21.50 0.04 -11.46
N VAL A 441 20.91 -0.77 -12.33
CA VAL A 441 19.47 -0.75 -12.61
C VAL A 441 18.71 -1.46 -11.50
N LEU A 442 17.77 -0.75 -10.86
CA LEU A 442 16.84 -1.31 -9.89
C LEU A 442 15.41 -0.98 -10.30
N MET A 443 14.52 -1.97 -10.20
CA MET A 443 13.10 -1.83 -10.50
C MET A 443 12.25 -2.41 -9.37
N THR A 444 11.10 -1.81 -9.14
CA THR A 444 10.07 -2.39 -8.26
C THR A 444 9.19 -3.36 -9.06
N PRO A 445 8.53 -4.34 -8.39
CA PRO A 445 7.60 -5.25 -9.07
C PRO A 445 6.49 -4.53 -9.85
N ILE A 446 5.97 -3.39 -9.36
CA ILE A 446 4.97 -2.62 -10.12
C ILE A 446 5.57 -2.00 -11.39
N GLN A 447 6.84 -1.58 -11.37
CA GLN A 447 7.52 -1.10 -12.58
C GLN A 447 7.74 -2.24 -13.58
N LEU A 448 8.07 -3.45 -13.11
CA LEU A 448 8.17 -4.64 -13.96
C LEU A 448 6.81 -5.02 -14.59
N ALA A 449 5.73 -4.98 -13.79
CA ALA A 449 4.38 -5.24 -14.29
C ALA A 449 3.93 -4.19 -15.31
N ASN A 450 4.23 -2.90 -15.07
CA ASN A 450 3.95 -1.84 -16.02
C ASN A 450 4.78 -1.97 -17.30
N MET A 451 6.07 -2.33 -17.18
CA MET A 451 6.94 -2.58 -18.33
C MET A 451 6.33 -3.63 -19.28
N ILE A 452 5.88 -4.77 -18.71
CA ILE A 452 5.28 -5.82 -19.56
C ILE A 452 3.88 -5.43 -20.04
N ALA A 453 3.13 -4.58 -19.33
CA ALA A 453 1.88 -3.99 -19.79
C ALA A 453 2.12 -3.06 -21.01
N ILE A 454 3.20 -2.28 -21.01
CA ILE A 454 3.60 -1.45 -22.16
C ILE A 454 3.89 -2.32 -23.39
N VAL A 455 4.58 -3.44 -23.18
CA VAL A 455 4.87 -4.39 -24.28
C VAL A 455 3.56 -4.98 -24.82
N ALA A 456 2.66 -5.41 -23.94
CA ALA A 456 1.33 -5.89 -24.30
C ALA A 456 0.52 -4.87 -25.11
N ASN A 457 0.65 -3.61 -24.81
CA ASN A 457 -0.02 -2.49 -25.48
C ASN A 457 0.74 -1.96 -26.72
N ARG A 458 1.92 -2.50 -27.03
CA ARG A 458 2.76 -2.02 -28.14
C ARG A 458 3.15 -0.54 -28.00
N GLY A 459 3.62 -0.15 -26.80
CA GLY A 459 4.31 1.12 -26.57
C GLY A 459 3.56 2.21 -25.81
N TYR A 460 2.50 1.88 -25.10
CA TYR A 460 1.84 2.84 -24.21
C TYR A 460 1.35 2.21 -22.90
N TYR A 461 1.06 3.05 -21.91
CA TYR A 461 0.46 2.63 -20.64
C TYR A 461 -0.46 3.72 -20.07
N TYR A 462 -1.27 3.33 -19.12
CA TYR A 462 -1.97 4.20 -18.19
C TYR A 462 -1.34 4.08 -16.81
N THR A 463 -1.32 5.16 -16.05
CA THR A 463 -0.80 5.12 -14.68
C THR A 463 -1.48 3.99 -13.89
N PRO A 464 -0.72 3.00 -13.37
CA PRO A 464 -1.30 1.95 -12.54
C PRO A 464 -2.09 2.55 -11.37
N HIS A 465 -3.28 2.02 -11.08
CA HIS A 465 -4.14 2.56 -10.03
C HIS A 465 -5.02 1.47 -9.42
N ILE A 466 -5.43 1.71 -8.19
CA ILE A 466 -6.22 0.75 -7.41
C ILE A 466 -7.69 1.14 -7.26
N ILE A 467 -8.03 2.40 -7.54
CA ILE A 467 -9.41 2.86 -7.48
C ILE A 467 -10.15 2.63 -8.79
N LYS A 468 -11.32 2.00 -8.73
CA LYS A 468 -12.23 1.81 -9.86
C LYS A 468 -13.41 2.78 -9.84
N LYS A 469 -13.96 3.04 -8.65
CA LYS A 469 -15.13 3.91 -8.48
C LYS A 469 -15.19 4.46 -7.05
N ILE A 470 -15.59 5.71 -6.92
CA ILE A 470 -15.96 6.36 -5.66
C ILE A 470 -17.44 6.72 -5.77
N LYS A 471 -18.29 6.29 -4.83
CA LYS A 471 -19.72 6.59 -4.82
C LYS A 471 -19.93 8.10 -4.70
N GLY A 472 -20.53 8.71 -5.72
CA GLY A 472 -20.72 10.17 -5.78
C GLY A 472 -19.41 10.97 -5.83
N GLY A 473 -18.31 10.36 -6.32
CA GLY A 473 -17.03 11.01 -6.55
C GLY A 473 -16.54 10.85 -7.98
N VAL A 474 -15.45 11.54 -8.30
CA VAL A 474 -14.81 11.49 -9.62
C VAL A 474 -13.41 10.88 -9.45
N ILE A 475 -13.02 10.00 -10.38
CA ILE A 475 -11.69 9.45 -10.45
C ILE A 475 -10.77 10.46 -11.14
N ASP A 476 -9.56 10.62 -10.63
CA ASP A 476 -8.53 11.52 -11.16
C ASP A 476 -8.25 11.21 -12.65
N LYS A 477 -8.26 12.27 -13.47
CA LYS A 477 -8.02 12.18 -14.92
C LYS A 477 -6.65 11.56 -15.26
N ARG A 478 -5.63 11.65 -14.37
CA ARG A 478 -4.31 11.06 -14.57
C ARG A 478 -4.35 9.56 -14.84
N PHE A 479 -5.33 8.84 -14.27
CA PHE A 479 -5.50 7.40 -14.48
C PHE A 479 -6.12 7.04 -15.84
N ARG A 480 -6.65 8.04 -16.54
CA ARG A 480 -7.19 7.90 -17.90
C ARG A 480 -6.30 8.55 -18.96
N THR A 481 -5.19 9.15 -18.53
CA THR A 481 -4.22 9.78 -19.43
C THR A 481 -3.27 8.72 -19.99
N LYS A 482 -3.22 8.63 -21.31
CA LYS A 482 -2.35 7.71 -22.02
C LYS A 482 -0.92 8.25 -22.06
N HIS A 483 0.03 7.47 -21.57
CA HIS A 483 1.47 7.73 -21.68
C HIS A 483 2.04 6.92 -22.82
N VAL A 484 2.70 7.56 -23.77
CA VAL A 484 3.31 6.91 -24.95
C VAL A 484 4.82 6.88 -24.76
N THR A 485 5.43 5.72 -25.04
CA THR A 485 6.89 5.59 -25.00
C THR A 485 7.56 6.22 -26.22
N THR A 486 8.85 6.47 -26.13
CA THR A 486 9.66 6.97 -27.24
C THR A 486 10.02 5.90 -28.28
N VAL A 487 9.61 4.65 -28.05
CA VAL A 487 9.84 3.51 -28.94
C VAL A 487 8.66 3.35 -29.89
N ASN A 488 8.95 3.29 -31.20
CA ASN A 488 7.93 3.15 -32.24
C ASN A 488 7.23 1.78 -32.13
N LYS A 489 5.90 1.78 -32.37
CA LYS A 489 5.04 0.59 -32.29
C LYS A 489 5.58 -0.61 -33.09
N LYS A 490 6.15 -0.38 -34.27
CA LYS A 490 6.68 -1.45 -35.15
C LYS A 490 7.74 -2.34 -34.48
N HIS A 491 8.49 -1.82 -33.50
CA HIS A 491 9.57 -2.55 -32.83
C HIS A 491 9.07 -3.53 -31.76
N PHE A 492 7.78 -3.46 -31.38
CA PHE A 492 7.23 -4.35 -30.37
C PHE A 492 6.88 -5.75 -30.91
N GLU A 493 6.44 -5.87 -32.18
CA GLU A 493 6.01 -7.17 -32.72
C GLU A 493 7.14 -8.20 -32.78
N PRO A 494 8.36 -7.89 -33.26
CA PRO A 494 9.48 -8.83 -33.22
C PRO A 494 9.82 -9.27 -31.80
N MET A 495 9.73 -8.33 -30.84
CA MET A 495 9.95 -8.62 -29.43
C MET A 495 8.88 -9.55 -28.87
N ILE A 496 7.60 -9.30 -29.17
CA ILE A 496 6.45 -10.11 -28.73
C ILE A 496 6.54 -11.53 -29.30
N SER A 497 6.96 -11.68 -30.56
CA SER A 497 7.19 -12.99 -31.16
C SER A 497 8.21 -13.82 -30.37
N GLY A 498 9.36 -13.22 -30.03
CA GLY A 498 10.35 -13.89 -29.19
C GLY A 498 9.84 -14.20 -27.77
N LEU A 499 9.03 -13.31 -27.18
CA LEU A 499 8.42 -13.53 -25.85
C LEU A 499 7.37 -14.64 -25.84
N PHE A 500 6.66 -14.83 -26.94
CA PHE A 500 5.74 -15.95 -27.11
C PHE A 500 6.49 -17.28 -27.15
N ASP A 501 7.61 -17.33 -27.84
CA ASP A 501 8.42 -18.54 -27.96
C ASP A 501 9.27 -18.87 -26.72
N VAL A 502 9.34 -17.98 -25.74
CA VAL A 502 9.84 -18.34 -24.40
C VAL A 502 9.07 -19.51 -23.79
N TYR A 503 7.76 -19.58 -24.05
CA TYR A 503 6.90 -20.67 -23.57
C TYR A 503 6.93 -21.90 -24.48
N ASN A 504 7.11 -21.72 -25.77
CA ASN A 504 7.04 -22.82 -26.75
C ASN A 504 8.39 -23.52 -26.94
N LEU A 505 9.46 -22.75 -27.08
CA LEU A 505 10.81 -23.21 -27.44
C LEU A 505 11.87 -22.88 -26.39
N GLY A 506 11.57 -21.95 -25.50
CA GLY A 506 12.57 -21.31 -24.66
C GLY A 506 12.56 -21.69 -23.20
N THR A 507 13.02 -20.76 -22.37
CA THR A 507 13.33 -20.95 -20.95
C THR A 507 12.12 -21.19 -20.03
N ALA A 508 10.88 -21.09 -20.55
CA ALA A 508 9.64 -21.40 -19.83
C ALA A 508 8.85 -22.54 -20.50
N HIS A 509 9.50 -23.36 -21.31
CA HIS A 509 8.88 -24.55 -21.89
C HIS A 509 8.27 -25.43 -20.79
N GLY A 510 7.05 -25.90 -21.02
CA GLY A 510 6.28 -26.69 -20.03
C GLY A 510 5.44 -25.87 -19.04
N LEU A 511 5.46 -24.53 -19.12
CA LEU A 511 4.57 -23.66 -18.33
C LEU A 511 3.36 -23.15 -19.13
N ASN A 512 3.15 -23.68 -20.34
CA ASN A 512 2.02 -23.34 -21.19
C ASN A 512 0.68 -23.59 -20.51
N VAL A 513 -0.31 -22.78 -20.85
CA VAL A 513 -1.71 -22.96 -20.47
C VAL A 513 -2.50 -23.24 -21.74
N GLU A 514 -3.10 -24.41 -21.82
CA GLU A 514 -3.90 -24.78 -22.99
C GLU A 514 -4.94 -23.70 -23.33
N GLY A 515 -5.03 -23.30 -24.59
CA GLY A 515 -5.97 -22.31 -25.08
C GLY A 515 -5.67 -20.86 -24.66
N ILE A 516 -4.49 -20.57 -24.07
CA ILE A 516 -4.05 -19.21 -23.75
C ILE A 516 -2.66 -18.98 -24.32
N GLU A 517 -2.53 -18.04 -25.25
CA GLU A 517 -1.24 -17.59 -25.76
C GLU A 517 -0.60 -16.63 -24.75
N ILE A 518 0.51 -17.05 -24.15
CA ILE A 518 1.23 -16.28 -23.16
C ILE A 518 2.54 -15.79 -23.74
N CYS A 519 2.82 -14.51 -23.59
CA CYS A 519 4.11 -13.89 -23.88
C CYS A 519 4.81 -13.55 -22.58
N GLY A 520 6.05 -13.99 -22.38
CA GLY A 520 6.72 -13.74 -21.11
C GLY A 520 8.24 -13.88 -21.16
N LYS A 521 8.88 -13.60 -20.03
CA LYS A 521 10.33 -13.69 -19.89
C LYS A 521 10.73 -14.14 -18.50
N THR A 522 11.55 -15.18 -18.45
CA THR A 522 12.23 -15.61 -17.21
C THR A 522 13.30 -14.62 -16.80
N GLY A 523 13.49 -14.46 -15.51
CA GLY A 523 14.58 -13.73 -14.92
C GLY A 523 15.22 -14.45 -13.75
N THR A 524 16.51 -14.23 -13.59
CA THR A 524 17.31 -14.62 -12.44
C THR A 524 18.13 -13.40 -12.04
N ALA A 525 18.01 -12.97 -10.81
CA ALA A 525 18.79 -11.85 -10.30
C ALA A 525 19.74 -12.33 -9.19
N GLU A 526 20.99 -11.99 -9.32
CA GLU A 526 21.99 -12.32 -8.28
C GLU A 526 21.63 -11.65 -6.96
N ASN A 527 21.83 -12.39 -5.88
CA ASN A 527 21.52 -11.96 -4.53
C ASN A 527 22.73 -12.01 -3.63
N PHE A 528 23.02 -10.88 -2.99
CA PHE A 528 24.11 -10.74 -2.04
C PHE A 528 23.63 -10.06 -0.77
N ALA A 529 24.06 -10.57 0.36
CA ALA A 529 23.86 -9.94 1.66
C ALA A 529 25.18 -9.67 2.37
N LYS A 530 25.17 -8.68 3.26
CA LYS A 530 26.27 -8.42 4.16
C LYS A 530 25.97 -9.12 5.49
N ILE A 531 26.67 -10.24 5.76
CA ILE A 531 26.50 -11.05 6.97
C ILE A 531 27.80 -10.99 7.75
N ASN A 532 27.74 -10.52 8.99
CA ASN A 532 28.92 -10.34 9.86
C ASN A 532 30.04 -9.53 9.17
N GLY A 533 29.66 -8.46 8.45
CA GLY A 533 30.59 -7.58 7.75
C GLY A 533 31.10 -8.11 6.41
N LYS A 534 30.90 -9.38 6.07
CA LYS A 534 31.34 -10.02 4.82
C LYS A 534 30.21 -10.06 3.78
N ARG A 535 30.54 -9.83 2.51
CA ARG A 535 29.61 -10.02 1.39
C ARG A 535 29.46 -11.51 1.12
N VAL A 536 28.25 -12.03 1.31
CA VAL A 536 27.91 -13.45 1.10
C VAL A 536 26.97 -13.55 -0.09
N LYS A 537 27.23 -14.47 -1.02
CA LYS A 537 26.30 -14.82 -2.09
C LYS A 537 25.19 -15.69 -1.50
N LEU A 538 23.95 -15.24 -1.66
CA LEU A 538 22.74 -16.00 -1.34
C LEU A 538 22.22 -16.71 -2.58
N GLN A 539 21.12 -17.46 -2.46
CA GLN A 539 20.41 -17.99 -3.62
C GLN A 539 19.84 -16.84 -4.44
N ASP A 540 19.94 -16.96 -5.75
CA ASP A 540 19.45 -15.96 -6.69
C ASP A 540 17.92 -15.79 -6.57
N HIS A 541 17.42 -14.64 -6.94
CA HIS A 541 15.98 -14.38 -6.97
C HIS A 541 15.34 -14.96 -8.24
N SER A 542 14.14 -15.54 -8.09
CA SER A 542 13.31 -16.01 -9.19
C SER A 542 12.38 -14.90 -9.64
N ILE A 543 12.44 -14.53 -10.92
CA ILE A 543 11.65 -13.45 -11.51
C ILE A 543 10.93 -13.97 -12.75
N PHE A 544 9.70 -13.52 -12.96
CA PHE A 544 9.00 -13.76 -14.20
C PHE A 544 8.08 -12.58 -14.53
N VAL A 545 8.05 -12.17 -15.79
CA VAL A 545 7.09 -11.21 -16.30
C VAL A 545 6.35 -11.82 -17.48
N ALA A 546 5.05 -11.60 -17.57
CA ALA A 546 4.24 -12.08 -18.68
C ALA A 546 3.00 -11.23 -18.92
N PHE A 547 2.43 -11.36 -20.11
CA PHE A 547 1.09 -10.89 -20.41
C PHE A 547 0.32 -11.95 -21.22
N ALA A 548 -1.00 -11.91 -21.14
CA ALA A 548 -1.87 -12.81 -21.86
C ALA A 548 -3.28 -12.23 -22.05
N PRO A 549 -4.03 -12.65 -23.10
CA PRO A 549 -3.54 -13.30 -24.33
C PRO A 549 -2.62 -12.38 -25.15
N LYS A 550 -1.88 -12.96 -26.11
CA LYS A 550 -0.93 -12.24 -26.97
C LYS A 550 -1.56 -11.06 -27.74
N ASP A 551 -2.69 -11.29 -28.39
CA ASP A 551 -3.30 -10.28 -29.26
C ASP A 551 -4.34 -9.41 -28.57
N ASN A 552 -5.00 -9.90 -27.54
CA ASN A 552 -5.98 -9.15 -26.74
C ASN A 552 -5.63 -9.24 -25.26
N PRO A 553 -4.57 -8.55 -24.81
CA PRO A 553 -4.06 -8.72 -23.45
C PRO A 553 -5.08 -8.27 -22.40
N LYS A 554 -5.35 -9.16 -21.45
CA LYS A 554 -6.25 -8.93 -20.32
C LYS A 554 -5.50 -8.79 -19.00
N ILE A 555 -4.29 -9.35 -18.93
CA ILE A 555 -3.44 -9.33 -17.74
C ILE A 555 -1.97 -9.17 -18.13
N ALA A 556 -1.27 -8.28 -17.47
CA ALA A 556 0.19 -8.17 -17.45
C ALA A 556 0.64 -8.34 -16.01
N ILE A 557 1.59 -9.23 -15.77
CA ILE A 557 1.94 -9.67 -14.43
C ILE A 557 3.46 -9.75 -14.26
N ALA A 558 3.94 -9.33 -13.10
CA ALA A 558 5.30 -9.53 -12.63
C ALA A 558 5.27 -10.30 -11.31
N VAL A 559 6.05 -11.35 -11.23
CA VAL A 559 6.23 -12.17 -10.03
C VAL A 559 7.70 -12.15 -9.65
N PHE A 560 7.95 -11.86 -8.39
CA PHE A 560 9.27 -11.85 -7.78
C PHE A 560 9.28 -12.75 -6.54
N VAL A 561 10.18 -13.74 -6.51
CA VAL A 561 10.35 -14.65 -5.37
C VAL A 561 11.80 -14.57 -4.91
N GLU A 562 12.00 -14.03 -3.69
CA GLU A 562 13.33 -13.91 -3.08
C GLU A 562 13.95 -15.29 -2.84
N ASN A 563 15.24 -15.45 -3.13
CA ASN A 563 16.01 -16.69 -2.96
C ASN A 563 15.40 -17.90 -3.69
N GLY A 564 14.69 -17.65 -4.80
CA GLY A 564 13.90 -18.64 -5.53
C GLY A 564 14.69 -19.37 -6.64
N TYR A 565 16.01 -19.26 -6.67
CA TYR A 565 16.95 -19.87 -7.59
C TYR A 565 16.91 -19.26 -9.00
N TRP A 566 15.98 -19.69 -9.87
CA TRP A 566 15.81 -19.19 -11.24
C TRP A 566 14.34 -19.03 -11.61
N GLY A 567 14.08 -18.24 -12.65
CA GLY A 567 12.73 -17.78 -13.02
C GLY A 567 11.71 -18.89 -13.22
N ALA A 568 12.06 -19.96 -13.91
CA ALA A 568 11.15 -21.06 -14.19
C ALA A 568 10.88 -22.00 -13.00
N ARG A 569 11.61 -21.83 -11.86
CA ARG A 569 11.41 -22.70 -10.69
C ARG A 569 10.20 -22.29 -9.85
N TRP A 570 10.02 -21.00 -9.57
CA TRP A 570 8.96 -20.47 -8.71
C TRP A 570 8.13 -19.38 -9.40
N ALA A 571 8.76 -18.29 -9.85
CA ALA A 571 8.04 -17.15 -10.40
C ALA A 571 7.27 -17.51 -11.67
N GLY A 572 7.83 -18.31 -12.56
CA GLY A 572 7.17 -18.76 -13.80
C GLY A 572 5.89 -19.59 -13.55
N PRO A 573 5.97 -20.68 -12.77
CA PRO A 573 4.79 -21.47 -12.39
C PRO A 573 3.71 -20.62 -11.72
N ILE A 574 4.07 -19.76 -10.76
CA ILE A 574 3.13 -18.85 -10.08
C ILE A 574 2.47 -17.91 -11.11
N THR A 575 3.27 -17.29 -11.99
CA THR A 575 2.76 -16.40 -13.06
C THR A 575 1.76 -17.14 -13.95
N SER A 576 2.10 -18.34 -14.38
CA SER A 576 1.28 -19.15 -15.28
C SER A 576 -0.05 -19.57 -14.63
N LEU A 577 -0.04 -19.94 -13.34
CA LEU A 577 -1.23 -20.26 -12.56
C LEU A 577 -2.12 -19.02 -12.34
N MET A 578 -1.53 -17.85 -12.04
CA MET A 578 -2.28 -16.60 -11.88
C MET A 578 -2.99 -16.20 -13.17
N ILE A 579 -2.32 -16.33 -14.33
CA ILE A 579 -2.92 -16.07 -15.66
C ILE A 579 -4.07 -17.04 -15.91
N GLU A 580 -3.88 -18.34 -15.67
CA GLU A 580 -4.92 -19.36 -15.84
C GLU A 580 -6.13 -19.06 -14.95
N LYS A 581 -5.91 -18.78 -13.66
CA LYS A 581 -6.97 -18.41 -12.71
C LYS A 581 -7.76 -17.20 -13.15
N TYR A 582 -7.06 -16.15 -13.62
CA TYR A 582 -7.72 -14.92 -14.05
C TYR A 582 -8.56 -15.10 -15.32
N ILE A 583 -8.04 -15.82 -16.33
CA ILE A 583 -8.68 -15.96 -17.64
C ILE A 583 -9.73 -17.08 -17.64
N LYS A 584 -9.39 -18.27 -17.13
CA LYS A 584 -10.29 -19.45 -17.12
C LYS A 584 -11.19 -19.51 -15.88
N LYS A 585 -10.92 -18.73 -14.86
CA LYS A 585 -11.58 -18.78 -13.53
C LYS A 585 -11.43 -20.10 -12.78
N LYS A 586 -10.75 -21.08 -13.36
CA LYS A 586 -10.45 -22.38 -12.77
C LYS A 586 -9.02 -22.79 -13.10
N ILE A 587 -8.43 -23.65 -12.27
CA ILE A 587 -7.12 -24.26 -12.53
C ILE A 587 -7.34 -25.66 -13.09
N THR A 588 -6.61 -25.97 -14.15
CA THR A 588 -6.61 -27.32 -14.77
C THR A 588 -5.33 -28.09 -14.45
N ARG A 589 -4.24 -27.38 -14.11
CA ARG A 589 -2.92 -27.94 -13.83
C ARG A 589 -2.72 -28.18 -12.33
N ILE A 590 -3.49 -29.13 -11.78
CA ILE A 590 -3.60 -29.39 -10.33
C ILE A 590 -2.26 -29.77 -9.70
N ASP A 591 -1.42 -30.58 -10.37
CA ASP A 591 -0.10 -30.97 -9.84
C ASP A 591 0.84 -29.77 -9.72
N LEU A 592 0.81 -28.87 -10.71
CA LEU A 592 1.59 -27.64 -10.67
C LEU A 592 1.12 -26.72 -9.53
N GLU A 593 -0.19 -26.57 -9.37
CA GLU A 593 -0.80 -25.80 -8.29
C GLU A 593 -0.39 -26.36 -6.93
N LYS A 594 -0.58 -27.66 -6.70
CA LYS A 594 -0.18 -28.35 -5.47
C LYS A 594 1.28 -28.14 -5.14
N ARG A 595 2.17 -28.31 -6.13
CA ARG A 595 3.61 -28.05 -5.96
C ARG A 595 3.90 -26.61 -5.51
N MET A 596 3.16 -25.61 -6.02
CA MET A 596 3.36 -24.21 -5.64
C MET A 596 2.77 -23.88 -4.27
N LEU A 597 1.63 -24.44 -3.91
CA LEU A 597 0.98 -24.24 -2.61
C LEU A 597 1.78 -24.88 -1.47
N GLU A 598 2.23 -26.13 -1.65
CA GLU A 598 2.97 -26.89 -0.64
C GLU A 598 4.47 -26.49 -0.57
N GLY A 599 4.97 -25.89 -1.64
CA GLY A 599 6.39 -25.57 -1.78
C GLY A 599 6.84 -24.49 -0.81
N SER A 600 8.01 -24.68 -0.19
CA SER A 600 8.57 -23.80 0.83
C SER A 600 10.02 -23.41 0.52
N LEU A 601 10.34 -22.14 0.75
CA LEU A 601 11.70 -21.58 0.74
C LEU A 601 12.19 -21.22 2.15
N GLN A 602 11.47 -21.64 3.19
CA GLN A 602 11.78 -21.29 4.58
C GLN A 602 13.18 -21.77 5.00
N ALA A 603 13.63 -22.93 4.50
CA ALA A 603 14.98 -23.43 4.76
C ALA A 603 16.06 -22.47 4.22
N GLU A 604 15.86 -21.92 3.00
CA GLU A 604 16.79 -20.95 2.41
C GLU A 604 16.82 -19.63 3.20
N TYR A 605 15.66 -19.17 3.69
CA TYR A 605 15.58 -17.95 4.49
C TYR A 605 16.21 -18.12 5.88
N ASN A 606 16.17 -19.30 6.44
CA ASN A 606 16.71 -19.61 7.77
C ASN A 606 18.20 -19.97 7.76
N LYS A 607 18.78 -20.25 6.59
CA LYS A 607 20.15 -20.76 6.43
C LYS A 607 21.23 -19.96 7.17
N TYR A 608 21.04 -18.65 7.28
CA TYR A 608 22.01 -17.76 7.91
C TYR A 608 21.50 -17.16 9.24
N LEU A 609 20.39 -17.66 9.77
CA LEU A 609 19.85 -17.23 11.04
C LEU A 609 20.43 -18.07 12.19
N SER A 610 20.65 -17.44 13.34
CA SER A 610 21.02 -18.19 14.54
C SER A 610 19.81 -18.96 15.10
N LYS A 611 20.07 -20.11 15.73
CA LYS A 611 19.04 -20.98 16.31
C LYS A 611 18.06 -20.25 17.25
N PRO A 612 18.50 -19.36 18.18
CA PRO A 612 17.57 -18.59 19.03
C PRO A 612 16.60 -17.70 18.26
N ILE A 613 17.02 -17.15 17.11
CA ILE A 613 16.16 -16.33 16.26
C ILE A 613 15.09 -17.18 15.59
N ILE A 614 15.46 -18.37 15.13
CA ILE A 614 14.53 -19.34 14.52
C ILE A 614 13.47 -19.77 15.53
N ASP A 615 13.85 -20.10 16.75
CA ASP A 615 12.94 -20.51 17.82
C ASP A 615 11.96 -19.39 18.20
N THR A 616 12.42 -18.14 18.23
CA THR A 616 11.56 -16.97 18.47
C THR A 616 10.53 -16.80 17.37
N LEU A 617 10.93 -16.95 16.10
CA LEU A 617 10.01 -16.84 14.95
C LEU A 617 8.94 -17.94 14.96
N ILE A 618 9.32 -19.17 15.32
CA ILE A 618 8.38 -20.29 15.44
C ILE A 618 7.37 -20.01 16.53
N LYS A 619 7.77 -19.53 17.71
CA LYS A 619 6.87 -19.16 18.81
C LYS A 619 5.89 -18.06 18.39
N THR A 620 6.39 -17.02 17.74
CA THR A 620 5.53 -15.90 17.26
C THR A 620 4.52 -16.40 16.23
N LYS A 621 4.90 -17.30 15.32
CA LYS A 621 4.00 -17.88 14.34
C LYS A 621 2.91 -18.76 14.98
N ILE A 622 3.26 -19.53 16.00
CA ILE A 622 2.33 -20.36 16.78
C ILE A 622 1.34 -19.45 17.53
N GLU A 623 1.80 -18.39 18.19
CA GLU A 623 0.92 -17.43 18.88
C GLU A 623 -0.06 -16.70 17.95
N LEU A 624 0.33 -16.47 16.69
CA LEU A 624 -0.55 -15.88 15.66
C LEU A 624 -1.57 -16.90 15.13
N SER A 625 -1.17 -18.15 14.95
CA SER A 625 -2.02 -19.21 14.38
C SER A 625 -2.97 -19.86 15.40
N SER A 626 -2.66 -19.77 16.72
CA SER A 626 -3.47 -20.36 17.79
C SER A 626 -4.67 -19.50 18.22
N LYS A 627 -4.86 -18.31 17.66
CA LYS A 627 -6.12 -17.58 17.84
C LYS A 627 -7.20 -18.26 16.99
N PRO A 628 -8.32 -18.71 17.59
CA PRO A 628 -9.39 -19.34 16.84
C PRO A 628 -9.87 -18.36 15.77
N LEU A 629 -9.77 -18.76 14.52
CA LEU A 629 -10.52 -18.18 13.42
C LEU A 629 -11.99 -18.25 13.83
N SER A 630 -12.59 -17.11 14.16
CA SER A 630 -14.04 -17.06 14.31
C SER A 630 -14.63 -17.36 12.94
N VAL A 631 -15.00 -18.60 12.73
CA VAL A 631 -15.84 -19.01 11.60
C VAL A 631 -17.15 -18.27 11.79
N LYS A 632 -17.30 -17.14 11.12
CA LYS A 632 -18.60 -16.46 11.05
C LYS A 632 -19.50 -17.35 10.20
N PRO A 633 -20.72 -17.72 10.67
CA PRO A 633 -21.67 -18.41 9.82
C PRO A 633 -21.96 -17.53 8.59
N GLU A 634 -22.03 -18.15 7.42
CA GLU A 634 -22.48 -17.50 6.20
C GLU A 634 -23.82 -16.82 6.46
N ILE A 635 -23.83 -15.49 6.43
CA ILE A 635 -25.07 -14.72 6.48
C ILE A 635 -25.71 -14.89 5.09
N LYS A 636 -26.70 -15.78 4.99
CA LYS A 636 -27.61 -15.82 3.85
C LYS A 636 -28.33 -14.47 3.81
N VAL A 637 -27.94 -13.66 2.84
CA VAL A 637 -28.65 -12.41 2.51
C VAL A 637 -29.98 -12.83 1.88
N THR A 638 -31.04 -12.84 2.69
CA THR A 638 -32.41 -12.90 2.18
C THR A 638 -32.71 -11.57 1.50
N GLN A 639 -32.84 -11.61 0.18
CA GLN A 639 -33.36 -10.47 -0.58
C GLN A 639 -34.77 -10.15 -0.09
N PRO A 640 -35.13 -8.88 0.17
CA PRO A 640 -36.51 -8.53 0.47
C PRO A 640 -37.35 -8.76 -0.79
N GLN A 641 -38.32 -9.67 -0.71
CA GLN A 641 -39.36 -9.83 -1.73
C GLN A 641 -40.19 -8.56 -1.77
N ILE A 642 -40.08 -7.82 -2.84
CA ILE A 642 -41.01 -6.73 -3.17
C ILE A 642 -42.31 -7.41 -3.60
N LYS A 643 -43.31 -7.40 -2.74
CA LYS A 643 -44.69 -7.76 -3.13
C LYS A 643 -45.19 -6.72 -4.12
N ALA A 644 -45.37 -7.14 -5.36
CA ALA A 644 -46.12 -6.41 -6.33
C ALA A 644 -47.57 -6.29 -5.82
N LYS A 645 -48.08 -5.05 -5.70
CA LYS A 645 -49.51 -4.81 -5.52
C LYS A 645 -50.17 -5.01 -6.88
N ASP A 646 -50.96 -6.08 -7.00
CA ASP A 646 -51.94 -6.20 -8.06
C ASP A 646 -52.97 -5.05 -7.95
N THR A 647 -53.02 -4.23 -8.98
CA THR A 647 -54.15 -3.34 -9.28
C THR A 647 -54.87 -3.88 -10.52
N SER A 648 -55.73 -4.86 -10.30
CA SER A 648 -56.82 -5.16 -11.24
C SER A 648 -58.13 -5.07 -10.47
N GLY A 649 -59.00 -4.16 -10.87
CA GLY A 649 -60.35 -4.10 -10.32
C GLY A 649 -61.08 -2.82 -10.70
N ASN A 650 -61.84 -2.88 -11.82
CA ASN A 650 -62.93 -2.01 -12.29
C ASN A 650 -62.62 -0.56 -12.57
#